data_c24fd5c16781eaa194e0e4b7880d1335
#
_entry.id   c24fd5c16781eaa194e0e4b7880d1335
#
_cell.length_a   1.000
_cell.length_b   1.000
_cell.length_c   1.000
_cell.angle_alpha   90.00
_cell.angle_beta   90.00
_cell.angle_gamma   90.00
#
_symmetry.space_group_name_H-M   'P 1'
#
loop_
_entity.id
_entity.type
_entity.pdbx_description
1 polymer ?
#
loop_
_entity_poly.entity_id
_entity_poly.type
_entity_poly.pdbx_seq_one_letter_code
_entity_poly.pdbx_strand_id
1 'polypeptide(L)'
;MTIALGIDTGGTYTDAALVDLASGDVLSAAKALTTYHDLTVGIGEAVARALDHGGCRPDQVAMVGLSTTLATNAIVEGRGGRVCLLLIGYDPELIQQYGFQADLAAEDVVYLRGGHDGAGNEVAPLDEAGAREAVLKRRGQVEAFAISGYFAVRNPEHERRVRALVEQLMPPIEGHPFPVTCGHELTSRLNSVRRAMTAALNARLIPILRDLIATARRTLDGLGVTAPLMVVRGDGSLVRAEWAMRRPIETVLSGPAASVVGARHLAGQAHAWVIDIGGTTTDIAALRDGRPRVNLDGAQVGRWRTMVEAVDVHTVGLGGDSEVTADVEGRLTIGPRRVAPLCMLAAEHPGMVDVLRDQLGASSPPPYAGQFALALCDGAPGLAEADRRLLRELAAGPVPLAVLHGSWRHGPLAVRRLEGLEARRLVLRSAFTPTDALHVLGRFRRWDVEAAGLGAEVLARILGTSPEALCRQIVEQVSQKAATELVHKLLGDEGVEVRWADEPTARALLDRALGRVPGSDLACRLRLRRPIVAIGAPAEAYIPRAAEYLGARCVVPPHAEVANAVGAVVGGVVLRRRVLIRPLGAKRFRLHLPEGVEEFDSVEVAVARAQEAVPPVLREQARQAGAEQVEIDMARRDQTAPVGGGWGRRIYLGTELEFIAVGRPSVGVTKPQRHRGHRENREILRKTS
;
A
#
# COMPACT_ATOMS: atom_id res chain seq x y z
N MET A 1 22.83 4.17 -20.92
CA MET A 1 21.50 3.66 -20.57
C MET A 1 21.60 2.96 -19.22
N THR A 2 20.88 3.39 -18.21
CA THR A 2 20.83 2.75 -16.89
C THR A 2 19.41 2.20 -16.70
N ILE A 3 19.21 0.92 -16.98
CA ILE A 3 17.89 0.31 -17.03
C ILE A 3 17.50 -0.17 -15.62
N ALA A 4 16.32 0.25 -15.16
CA ALA A 4 15.72 -0.24 -13.93
C ALA A 4 14.45 -1.04 -14.24
N LEU A 5 14.20 -2.09 -13.47
CA LEU A 5 13.02 -2.94 -13.54
C LEU A 5 12.13 -2.64 -12.34
N GLY A 6 10.99 -2.00 -12.57
CA GLY A 6 9.96 -1.79 -11.57
C GLY A 6 8.97 -2.94 -11.54
N ILE A 7 8.62 -3.39 -10.35
CA ILE A 7 7.63 -4.44 -10.10
C ILE A 7 6.63 -3.94 -9.06
N ASP A 8 5.34 -4.07 -9.35
CA ASP A 8 4.30 -3.89 -8.36
C ASP A 8 3.44 -5.15 -8.22
N THR A 9 3.41 -5.72 -7.02
CA THR A 9 2.55 -6.86 -6.73
C THR A 9 1.23 -6.36 -6.14
N GLY A 10 0.29 -6.09 -7.02
CA GLY A 10 -1.05 -5.65 -6.65
C GLY A 10 -1.99 -6.80 -6.28
N GLY A 11 -3.22 -6.43 -5.89
CA GLY A 11 -4.25 -7.38 -5.48
C GLY A 11 -4.90 -8.18 -6.63
N THR A 12 -4.67 -7.82 -7.90
CA THR A 12 -5.26 -8.51 -9.06
C THR A 12 -4.18 -8.84 -10.08
N TYR A 13 -3.30 -7.88 -10.36
CA TYR A 13 -2.23 -7.99 -11.32
C TYR A 13 -0.89 -7.69 -10.66
N THR A 14 0.14 -8.34 -11.15
CA THR A 14 1.54 -7.98 -10.96
C THR A 14 1.98 -7.23 -12.21
N ASP A 15 2.44 -6.01 -12.02
CA ASP A 15 2.91 -5.12 -13.07
C ASP A 15 4.42 -5.10 -13.10
N ALA A 16 5.00 -5.08 -14.31
CA ALA A 16 6.43 -4.88 -14.50
C ALA A 16 6.68 -3.78 -15.54
N ALA A 17 7.66 -2.91 -15.31
CA ALA A 17 8.06 -1.86 -16.23
C ALA A 17 9.58 -1.73 -16.28
N LEU A 18 10.15 -1.61 -17.48
CA LEU A 18 11.55 -1.24 -17.71
C LEU A 18 11.63 0.27 -17.94
N VAL A 19 12.48 0.94 -17.19
CA VAL A 19 12.66 2.38 -17.24
C VAL A 19 14.14 2.70 -17.43
N ASP A 20 14.49 3.57 -18.37
CA ASP A 20 15.82 4.16 -18.42
C ASP A 20 15.90 5.32 -17.43
N LEU A 21 16.65 5.12 -16.35
CA LEU A 21 16.81 6.14 -15.30
C LEU A 21 17.52 7.42 -15.76
N ALA A 22 18.20 7.41 -16.90
CA ALA A 22 18.92 8.56 -17.41
C ALA A 22 17.98 9.51 -18.21
N SER A 23 17.11 8.96 -19.07
CA SER A 23 16.13 9.72 -19.84
C SER A 23 14.80 9.87 -19.12
N GLY A 24 14.47 8.92 -18.26
CA GLY A 24 13.16 8.79 -17.60
C GLY A 24 12.11 8.06 -18.44
N ASP A 25 12.49 7.51 -19.60
CA ASP A 25 11.56 6.87 -20.54
C ASP A 25 11.19 5.46 -20.09
N VAL A 26 9.94 5.09 -20.26
CA VAL A 26 9.44 3.71 -20.10
C VAL A 26 9.75 2.95 -21.40
N LEU A 27 10.65 1.97 -21.31
CA LEU A 27 11.10 1.17 -22.46
C LEU A 27 10.11 0.07 -22.81
N SER A 28 9.52 -0.55 -21.79
CA SER A 28 8.48 -1.59 -21.94
C SER A 28 7.68 -1.74 -20.66
N ALA A 29 6.50 -2.34 -20.80
CA ALA A 29 5.65 -2.70 -19.67
C ALA A 29 4.94 -4.03 -19.93
N ALA A 30 4.64 -4.75 -18.86
CA ALA A 30 3.89 -6.00 -18.89
C ALA A 30 3.04 -6.19 -17.64
N LYS A 31 1.98 -6.98 -17.77
CA LYS A 31 1.08 -7.36 -16.68
C LYS A 31 0.86 -8.88 -16.68
N ALA A 32 0.87 -9.48 -15.48
CA ALA A 32 0.47 -10.86 -15.26
C ALA A 32 -0.56 -10.92 -14.13
N LEU A 33 -1.36 -11.98 -14.06
CA LEU A 33 -2.27 -12.21 -12.94
C LEU A 33 -1.46 -12.47 -11.66
N THR A 34 -1.89 -11.88 -10.56
CA THR A 34 -1.26 -12.16 -9.26
C THR A 34 -1.72 -13.51 -8.74
N THR A 35 -0.77 -14.42 -8.53
CA THR A 35 -1.00 -15.76 -7.97
C THR A 35 -0.71 -15.73 -6.47
N TYR A 36 -1.75 -15.66 -5.63
CA TYR A 36 -1.58 -15.51 -4.17
C TYR A 36 -0.97 -16.71 -3.46
N HIS A 37 -1.13 -17.92 -4.03
CA HIS A 37 -0.55 -19.14 -3.48
C HIS A 37 0.94 -19.27 -3.82
N ASP A 38 1.38 -18.64 -4.90
CA ASP A 38 2.78 -18.60 -5.32
C ASP A 38 3.06 -17.32 -6.13
N LEU A 39 3.58 -16.30 -5.47
CA LEU A 39 3.93 -15.01 -6.09
C LEU A 39 5.05 -15.13 -7.14
N THR A 40 5.81 -16.25 -7.16
CA THR A 40 6.87 -16.45 -8.16
C THR A 40 6.32 -16.47 -9.58
N VAL A 41 5.13 -17.04 -9.77
CA VAL A 41 4.50 -17.18 -11.08
C VAL A 41 4.17 -15.82 -11.67
N GLY A 42 3.40 -15.00 -10.95
CA GLY A 42 2.99 -13.67 -11.43
C GLY A 42 4.18 -12.72 -11.62
N ILE A 43 5.13 -12.71 -10.69
CA ILE A 43 6.36 -11.90 -10.80
C ILE A 43 7.19 -12.38 -12.00
N GLY A 44 7.43 -13.69 -12.11
CA GLY A 44 8.25 -14.28 -13.17
C GLY A 44 7.69 -13.98 -14.55
N GLU A 45 6.38 -14.16 -14.73
CA GLU A 45 5.70 -13.91 -16.00
C GLU A 45 5.71 -12.42 -16.40
N ALA A 46 5.40 -11.51 -15.46
CA ALA A 46 5.41 -10.08 -15.73
C ALA A 46 6.82 -9.59 -16.10
N VAL A 47 7.85 -10.03 -15.35
CA VAL A 47 9.25 -9.68 -15.60
C VAL A 47 9.74 -10.24 -16.93
N ALA A 48 9.52 -11.53 -17.21
CA ALA A 48 9.95 -12.14 -18.46
C ALA A 48 9.35 -11.43 -19.69
N ARG A 49 8.04 -11.13 -19.65
CA ARG A 49 7.36 -10.38 -20.72
C ARG A 49 7.91 -8.96 -20.86
N ALA A 50 8.18 -8.25 -19.75
CA ALA A 50 8.72 -6.91 -19.81
C ALA A 50 10.14 -6.90 -20.43
N LEU A 51 11.00 -7.86 -20.08
CA LEU A 51 12.34 -8.02 -20.65
C LEU A 51 12.27 -8.32 -22.17
N ASP A 52 11.40 -9.23 -22.57
CA ASP A 52 11.20 -9.63 -23.97
C ASP A 52 10.69 -8.45 -24.81
N HIS A 53 9.61 -7.78 -24.38
CA HIS A 53 9.04 -6.63 -25.08
C HIS A 53 10.04 -5.46 -25.19
N GLY A 54 10.91 -5.28 -24.19
CA GLY A 54 11.95 -4.24 -24.21
C GLY A 54 13.23 -4.64 -24.95
N GLY A 55 13.35 -5.88 -25.42
CA GLY A 55 14.59 -6.40 -26.00
C GLY A 55 15.77 -6.29 -25.03
N CYS A 56 15.51 -6.29 -23.72
CA CYS A 56 16.50 -6.07 -22.68
C CYS A 56 17.02 -7.41 -22.14
N ARG A 57 18.35 -7.59 -22.13
CA ARG A 57 18.92 -8.76 -21.47
C ARG A 57 18.90 -8.58 -19.95
N PRO A 58 18.71 -9.68 -19.17
CA PRO A 58 18.67 -9.62 -17.71
C PRO A 58 19.90 -8.96 -17.07
N ASP A 59 21.10 -9.17 -17.65
CA ASP A 59 22.37 -8.60 -17.17
C ASP A 59 22.52 -7.09 -17.42
N GLN A 60 21.59 -6.47 -18.15
CA GLN A 60 21.54 -5.02 -18.39
C GLN A 60 20.70 -4.28 -17.35
N VAL A 61 19.92 -4.99 -16.55
CA VAL A 61 19.16 -4.39 -15.46
C VAL A 61 20.12 -3.97 -14.36
N ALA A 62 20.14 -2.68 -14.04
CA ALA A 62 21.02 -2.09 -13.04
C ALA A 62 20.41 -2.02 -11.64
N MET A 63 19.07 -2.01 -11.55
CA MET A 63 18.32 -1.96 -10.29
C MET A 63 16.94 -2.59 -10.47
N VAL A 64 16.45 -3.27 -9.44
CA VAL A 64 15.05 -3.71 -9.35
C VAL A 64 14.36 -2.96 -8.22
N GLY A 65 13.18 -2.42 -8.46
CA GLY A 65 12.32 -1.80 -7.46
C GLY A 65 11.04 -2.64 -7.26
N LEU A 66 10.70 -2.94 -6.02
CA LEU A 66 9.52 -3.72 -5.66
C LEU A 66 8.55 -2.88 -4.83
N SER A 67 7.33 -2.74 -5.31
CA SER A 67 6.17 -2.27 -4.57
C SER A 67 5.23 -3.44 -4.27
N THR A 68 4.55 -3.40 -3.11
CA THR A 68 3.67 -4.50 -2.70
C THR A 68 2.59 -4.04 -1.73
N THR A 69 1.39 -4.59 -1.89
CA THR A 69 0.30 -4.42 -0.93
C THR A 69 0.33 -5.42 0.23
N LEU A 70 1.35 -6.31 0.27
CA LEU A 70 1.40 -7.45 1.19
C LEU A 70 1.34 -7.04 2.67
N ALA A 71 2.13 -6.03 3.08
CA ALA A 71 2.16 -5.56 4.47
C ALA A 71 0.80 -4.98 4.89
N THR A 72 0.17 -4.18 4.03
CA THR A 72 -1.15 -3.60 4.27
C THR A 72 -2.21 -4.70 4.41
N ASN A 73 -2.23 -5.65 3.50
CA ASN A 73 -3.18 -6.77 3.50
C ASN A 73 -2.98 -7.66 4.74
N ALA A 74 -1.73 -7.98 5.10
CA ALA A 74 -1.43 -8.79 6.27
C ALA A 74 -1.97 -8.16 7.57
N ILE A 75 -1.84 -6.84 7.74
CA ILE A 75 -2.39 -6.12 8.89
C ILE A 75 -3.92 -6.16 8.89
N VAL A 76 -4.57 -5.88 7.77
CA VAL A 76 -6.04 -5.87 7.63
C VAL A 76 -6.64 -7.25 7.89
N GLU A 77 -6.00 -8.30 7.40
CA GLU A 77 -6.41 -9.69 7.55
C GLU A 77 -5.99 -10.31 8.89
N GLY A 78 -5.23 -9.59 9.71
CA GLY A 78 -4.72 -10.09 10.99
C GLY A 78 -3.69 -11.20 10.84
N ARG A 79 -3.04 -11.34 9.65
CA ARG A 79 -1.99 -12.33 9.38
C ARG A 79 -0.63 -11.84 9.88
N GLY A 80 0.26 -12.77 10.16
CA GLY A 80 1.65 -12.51 10.53
C GLY A 80 2.19 -13.48 11.57
N GLY A 81 3.46 -13.29 11.91
CA GLY A 81 4.16 -14.11 12.91
C GLY A 81 3.61 -13.95 14.32
N ARG A 82 3.80 -14.97 15.15
CA ARG A 82 3.48 -14.91 16.58
C ARG A 82 4.50 -14.02 17.30
N VAL A 83 4.03 -12.99 17.97
CA VAL A 83 4.86 -11.95 18.60
C VAL A 83 4.63 -11.91 20.10
N CYS A 84 5.72 -11.87 20.89
CA CYS A 84 5.68 -11.43 22.27
C CYS A 84 6.07 -9.95 22.36
N LEU A 85 5.22 -9.15 23.01
CA LEU A 85 5.45 -7.73 23.27
C LEU A 85 5.96 -7.52 24.70
N LEU A 86 7.19 -7.03 24.82
CA LEU A 86 7.84 -6.68 26.11
C LEU A 86 7.64 -5.18 26.38
N LEU A 87 6.86 -4.85 27.40
CA LEU A 87 6.55 -3.49 27.82
C LEU A 87 7.37 -3.10 29.06
N ILE A 88 8.27 -2.12 28.92
CA ILE A 88 9.17 -1.69 30.00
C ILE A 88 8.66 -0.40 30.62
N GLY A 89 8.33 -0.42 31.92
CA GLY A 89 7.85 0.75 32.66
C GLY A 89 6.41 1.15 32.33
N TYR A 90 5.63 0.28 31.71
CA TYR A 90 4.19 0.46 31.55
C TYR A 90 3.46 -0.06 32.78
N ASP A 91 2.38 0.63 33.14
CA ASP A 91 1.48 0.22 34.22
C ASP A 91 0.38 -0.69 33.65
N PRO A 92 0.34 -2.00 34.06
CA PRO A 92 -0.68 -2.93 33.60
C PRO A 92 -2.11 -2.51 33.98
N GLU A 93 -2.27 -1.87 35.17
CA GLU A 93 -3.58 -1.46 35.65
C GLU A 93 -4.16 -0.34 34.79
N LEU A 94 -3.33 0.64 34.38
CA LEU A 94 -3.73 1.70 33.46
C LEU A 94 -4.07 1.15 32.07
N ILE A 95 -3.29 0.21 31.55
CA ILE A 95 -3.58 -0.44 30.26
C ILE A 95 -4.94 -1.15 30.31
N GLN A 96 -5.24 -1.82 31.41
CA GLN A 96 -6.51 -2.50 31.59
C GLN A 96 -7.67 -1.52 31.80
N GLN A 97 -7.51 -0.54 32.69
CA GLN A 97 -8.53 0.45 33.01
C GLN A 97 -9.01 1.24 31.80
N TYR A 98 -8.11 1.59 30.89
CA TYR A 98 -8.42 2.33 29.67
C TYR A 98 -8.68 1.45 28.45
N GLY A 99 -8.70 0.13 28.60
CA GLY A 99 -8.99 -0.81 27.51
C GLY A 99 -7.92 -0.88 26.42
N PHE A 100 -6.71 -0.39 26.65
CA PHE A 100 -5.62 -0.33 25.66
C PHE A 100 -5.06 -1.71 25.27
N GLN A 101 -5.45 -2.80 25.94
CA GLN A 101 -5.03 -4.16 25.57
C GLN A 101 -5.39 -4.51 24.13
N ALA A 102 -6.60 -4.11 23.69
CA ALA A 102 -7.05 -4.34 22.32
C ALA A 102 -6.22 -3.53 21.28
N ASP A 103 -5.57 -2.46 21.74
CA ASP A 103 -4.76 -1.56 20.90
C ASP A 103 -3.28 -1.97 20.82
N LEU A 104 -2.82 -3.00 21.55
CA LEU A 104 -1.41 -3.41 21.55
C LEU A 104 -1.01 -4.27 20.35
N ALA A 105 -1.95 -4.78 19.58
CA ALA A 105 -1.74 -5.65 18.41
C ALA A 105 -0.89 -6.92 18.70
N ALA A 106 -0.86 -7.37 19.97
CA ALA A 106 -0.18 -8.58 20.42
C ALA A 106 -1.03 -9.33 21.44
N GLU A 107 -1.07 -10.65 21.31
CA GLU A 107 -1.80 -11.53 22.25
C GLU A 107 -0.95 -11.88 23.48
N ASP A 108 0.38 -11.99 23.30
CA ASP A 108 1.34 -12.30 24.34
C ASP A 108 2.08 -11.03 24.77
N VAL A 109 1.74 -10.50 25.94
CA VAL A 109 2.28 -9.24 26.48
C VAL A 109 2.93 -9.50 27.84
N VAL A 110 4.16 -9.00 28.01
CA VAL A 110 4.92 -9.09 29.27
C VAL A 110 5.26 -7.69 29.74
N TYR A 111 4.98 -7.42 31.00
CA TYR A 111 5.34 -6.16 31.66
C TYR A 111 6.63 -6.32 32.44
N LEU A 112 7.60 -5.45 32.20
CA LEU A 112 8.91 -5.45 32.85
C LEU A 112 9.07 -4.17 33.68
N ARG A 113 9.57 -4.28 34.90
CA ARG A 113 9.96 -3.13 35.69
C ARG A 113 11.14 -2.42 35.01
N GLY A 114 11.14 -1.09 35.06
CA GLY A 114 12.14 -0.24 34.41
C GLY A 114 11.52 1.06 33.92
N GLY A 115 12.10 1.62 32.87
CA GLY A 115 11.58 2.79 32.16
C GLY A 115 12.23 4.09 32.56
N HIS A 116 11.87 5.14 31.82
CA HIS A 116 12.39 6.50 31.98
C HIS A 116 11.23 7.48 32.13
N ASP A 117 11.52 8.67 32.66
CA ASP A 117 10.57 9.78 32.71
C ASP A 117 10.58 10.61 31.41
N GLY A 118 9.73 11.65 31.34
CA GLY A 118 9.63 12.55 30.18
C GLY A 118 10.90 13.35 29.87
N ALA A 119 11.83 13.41 30.83
CA ALA A 119 13.14 14.03 30.69
C ALA A 119 14.24 13.01 30.29
N GLY A 120 13.96 11.71 30.30
CA GLY A 120 14.89 10.64 29.97
C GLY A 120 15.71 10.14 31.18
N ASN A 121 15.35 10.51 32.42
CA ASN A 121 15.97 9.93 33.61
C ASN A 121 15.40 8.55 33.86
N GLU A 122 16.24 7.62 34.34
CA GLU A 122 15.81 6.30 34.79
C GLU A 122 14.88 6.45 36.01
N VAL A 123 13.65 5.90 35.90
CA VAL A 123 12.66 5.91 37.00
C VAL A 123 12.83 4.68 37.90
N ALA A 124 13.16 3.55 37.30
CA ALA A 124 13.45 2.32 38.00
C ALA A 124 14.49 1.50 37.22
N PRO A 125 15.35 0.72 37.91
CA PRO A 125 16.30 -0.17 37.26
C PRO A 125 15.58 -1.20 36.40
N LEU A 126 16.16 -1.52 35.25
CA LEU A 126 15.63 -2.56 34.36
C LEU A 126 15.63 -3.93 35.04
N ASP A 127 14.50 -4.61 35.02
CA ASP A 127 14.38 -6.01 35.44
C ASP A 127 14.92 -6.96 34.36
N GLU A 128 16.25 -7.11 34.31
CA GLU A 128 16.90 -8.00 33.35
C GLU A 128 16.62 -9.49 33.63
N ALA A 129 16.43 -9.84 34.90
CA ALA A 129 16.12 -11.23 35.28
C ALA A 129 14.74 -11.64 34.74
N GLY A 130 13.73 -10.80 34.94
CA GLY A 130 12.39 -10.99 34.40
C GLY A 130 12.38 -10.98 32.87
N ALA A 131 13.18 -10.11 32.23
CA ALA A 131 13.32 -10.08 30.78
C ALA A 131 13.93 -11.39 30.25
N ARG A 132 14.98 -11.91 30.90
CA ARG A 132 15.61 -13.19 30.56
C ARG A 132 14.64 -14.36 30.70
N GLU A 133 13.91 -14.42 31.79
CA GLU A 133 12.89 -15.47 32.03
C GLU A 133 11.80 -15.41 30.95
N ALA A 134 11.28 -14.21 30.65
CA ALA A 134 10.26 -13.99 29.64
C ALA A 134 10.68 -14.48 28.25
N VAL A 135 11.94 -14.19 27.85
CA VAL A 135 12.50 -14.63 26.56
C VAL A 135 12.68 -16.14 26.51
N LEU A 136 13.29 -16.74 27.55
CA LEU A 136 13.52 -18.19 27.60
C LEU A 136 12.22 -19.00 27.58
N LYS A 137 11.20 -18.54 28.32
CA LYS A 137 9.87 -19.20 28.38
C LYS A 137 9.20 -19.24 26.99
N ARG A 138 9.51 -18.29 26.10
CA ARG A 138 8.88 -18.17 24.78
C ARG A 138 9.71 -18.72 23.63
N ARG A 139 10.87 -19.29 23.95
CA ARG A 139 11.72 -19.93 22.95
C ARG A 139 10.96 -21.04 22.23
N GLY A 140 10.89 -20.99 20.90
CA GLY A 140 10.14 -21.92 20.06
C GLY A 140 8.61 -21.68 20.04
N GLN A 141 8.09 -20.72 20.82
CA GLN A 141 6.66 -20.39 20.83
C GLN A 141 6.34 -19.13 20.00
N VAL A 142 7.29 -18.20 19.91
CA VAL A 142 7.15 -16.95 19.14
C VAL A 142 8.14 -16.88 17.99
N GLU A 143 7.81 -16.10 16.99
CA GLU A 143 8.61 -15.89 15.77
C GLU A 143 9.31 -14.52 15.76
N ALA A 144 8.90 -13.62 16.68
CA ALA A 144 9.53 -12.32 16.87
C ALA A 144 9.27 -11.75 18.26
N PHE A 145 10.12 -10.82 18.70
CA PHE A 145 9.88 -9.97 19.86
C PHE A 145 9.69 -8.52 19.44
N ALA A 146 8.73 -7.84 20.09
CA ALA A 146 8.60 -6.40 20.08
C ALA A 146 8.93 -5.85 21.47
N ILE A 147 9.67 -4.75 21.54
CA ILE A 147 10.12 -4.13 22.78
C ILE A 147 9.70 -2.67 22.78
N SER A 148 9.00 -2.21 23.81
CA SER A 148 8.61 -0.81 23.96
C SER A 148 8.79 -0.32 25.38
N GLY A 149 9.67 0.66 25.56
CA GLY A 149 9.86 1.38 26.82
C GLY A 149 8.96 2.61 26.89
N TYR A 150 8.40 2.95 28.06
CA TYR A 150 7.39 4.01 28.22
C TYR A 150 7.86 5.36 27.64
N PHE A 151 9.06 5.82 27.98
CA PHE A 151 9.70 7.00 27.38
C PHE A 151 10.99 6.66 26.60
N ALA A 152 11.06 5.50 25.95
CA ALA A 152 12.24 5.08 25.19
C ALA A 152 12.64 6.05 24.06
N VAL A 153 11.72 6.90 23.59
CA VAL A 153 12.04 7.99 22.64
C VAL A 153 12.84 9.13 23.30
N ARG A 154 12.94 9.16 24.63
CA ARG A 154 13.78 10.08 25.40
C ARG A 154 15.10 9.47 25.79
N ASN A 155 15.08 8.20 26.18
CA ASN A 155 16.26 7.40 26.49
C ASN A 155 16.00 5.95 26.12
N PRO A 156 16.61 5.42 25.05
CA PRO A 156 16.34 4.06 24.54
C PRO A 156 17.14 2.96 25.24
N GLU A 157 17.90 3.26 26.29
CA GLU A 157 18.85 2.37 26.93
C GLU A 157 18.24 1.02 27.33
N HIS A 158 17.07 1.03 27.98
CA HIS A 158 16.40 -0.20 28.40
C HIS A 158 15.93 -1.06 27.21
N GLU A 159 15.39 -0.47 26.15
CA GLU A 159 15.03 -1.21 24.95
C GLU A 159 16.26 -1.87 24.30
N ARG A 160 17.43 -1.18 24.27
CA ARG A 160 18.67 -1.72 23.72
C ARG A 160 19.21 -2.89 24.57
N ARG A 161 19.18 -2.77 25.89
CA ARG A 161 19.62 -3.85 26.80
C ARG A 161 18.77 -5.09 26.63
N VAL A 162 17.45 -4.95 26.56
CA VAL A 162 16.54 -6.08 26.34
C VAL A 162 16.73 -6.67 24.94
N ARG A 163 16.97 -5.85 23.91
CA ARG A 163 17.33 -6.35 22.58
C ARG A 163 18.58 -7.22 22.61
N ALA A 164 19.66 -6.71 23.19
CA ALA A 164 20.92 -7.46 23.29
C ALA A 164 20.72 -8.81 24.00
N LEU A 165 19.87 -8.82 25.03
CA LEU A 165 19.51 -10.03 25.74
C LEU A 165 18.73 -11.02 24.86
N VAL A 166 17.76 -10.56 24.08
CA VAL A 166 17.04 -11.42 23.12
C VAL A 166 18.00 -11.99 22.07
N GLU A 167 18.85 -11.14 21.47
CA GLU A 167 19.84 -11.55 20.47
C GLU A 167 20.85 -12.59 21.00
N GLN A 168 21.20 -12.49 22.30
CA GLN A 168 22.05 -13.47 22.96
C GLN A 168 21.37 -14.82 23.21
N LEU A 169 20.07 -14.80 23.55
CA LEU A 169 19.34 -15.99 24.01
C LEU A 169 18.63 -16.75 22.89
N MET A 170 18.26 -16.05 21.82
CA MET A 170 17.49 -16.62 20.72
C MET A 170 18.41 -17.02 19.57
N PRO A 171 18.27 -18.25 19.02
CA PRO A 171 19.07 -18.67 17.89
C PRO A 171 18.67 -17.89 16.62
N PRO A 172 19.62 -17.67 15.68
CA PRO A 172 19.30 -17.16 14.37
C PRO A 172 18.27 -18.06 13.65
N ILE A 173 17.45 -17.44 12.79
CA ILE A 173 16.49 -18.14 11.93
C ILE A 173 16.99 -17.99 10.49
N GLU A 174 17.23 -19.13 9.80
CA GLU A 174 17.68 -19.17 8.39
C GLU A 174 18.92 -18.29 8.11
N GLY A 175 19.87 -18.26 9.03
CA GLY A 175 21.08 -17.45 8.91
C GLY A 175 20.92 -15.96 9.22
N HIS A 176 19.71 -15.51 9.57
CA HIS A 176 19.43 -14.16 10.02
C HIS A 176 19.29 -14.06 11.54
N PRO A 177 19.65 -12.92 12.16
CA PRO A 177 19.38 -12.68 13.57
C PRO A 177 17.89 -12.87 13.88
N PHE A 178 17.59 -13.36 15.10
CA PHE A 178 16.20 -13.50 15.53
C PHE A 178 15.45 -12.16 15.41
N PRO A 179 14.21 -12.14 14.89
CA PRO A 179 13.47 -10.91 14.67
C PRO A 179 13.17 -10.16 15.97
N VAL A 180 13.69 -8.94 16.11
CA VAL A 180 13.44 -8.04 17.24
C VAL A 180 13.15 -6.66 16.73
N THR A 181 12.13 -6.01 17.27
CA THR A 181 11.76 -4.63 16.98
C THR A 181 11.75 -3.80 18.25
N CYS A 182 12.51 -2.70 18.28
CA CYS A 182 12.45 -1.70 19.34
C CYS A 182 11.58 -0.51 18.91
N GLY A 183 10.73 -0.01 19.82
CA GLY A 183 9.80 1.08 19.52
C GLY A 183 10.50 2.39 19.16
N HIS A 184 11.63 2.73 19.83
CA HIS A 184 12.40 3.95 19.54
C HIS A 184 13.03 3.99 18.15
N GLU A 185 13.19 2.84 17.48
CA GLU A 185 13.75 2.76 16.13
C GLU A 185 12.76 3.14 15.04
N LEU A 186 11.47 2.96 15.30
CA LEU A 186 10.40 3.20 14.33
C LEU A 186 9.90 4.64 14.37
N THR A 187 9.96 5.29 15.55
CA THR A 187 9.48 6.67 15.72
C THR A 187 10.12 7.35 16.89
N SER A 188 10.30 8.67 16.78
CA SER A 188 10.74 9.55 17.88
C SER A 188 9.58 10.25 18.60
N ARG A 189 8.34 9.95 18.23
CA ARG A 189 7.14 10.59 18.78
C ARG A 189 6.73 9.95 20.10
N LEU A 190 6.13 10.76 20.98
CA LEU A 190 5.43 10.29 22.16
C LEU A 190 4.19 9.48 21.75
N ASN A 191 3.39 9.05 22.65
CA ASN A 191 2.30 8.07 22.55
C ASN A 191 2.84 6.63 22.64
N SER A 192 3.05 6.24 23.90
CA SER A 192 3.65 4.95 24.24
C SER A 192 2.84 3.75 23.75
N VAL A 193 1.49 3.79 23.85
CA VAL A 193 0.62 2.70 23.42
C VAL A 193 0.70 2.51 21.89
N ARG A 194 0.56 3.59 21.12
CA ARG A 194 0.69 3.50 19.65
C ARG A 194 2.08 3.07 19.20
N ARG A 195 3.14 3.46 19.93
CA ARG A 195 4.51 3.02 19.65
C ARG A 195 4.66 1.52 19.91
N ALA A 196 4.15 1.02 21.03
CA ALA A 196 4.14 -0.40 21.35
C ALA A 196 3.38 -1.20 20.30
N MET A 197 2.20 -0.75 19.92
CA MET A 197 1.40 -1.35 18.84
C MET A 197 2.15 -1.35 17.50
N THR A 198 2.79 -0.23 17.13
CA THR A 198 3.55 -0.13 15.88
C THR A 198 4.75 -1.09 15.89
N ALA A 199 5.43 -1.26 17.04
CA ALA A 199 6.51 -2.21 17.21
C ALA A 199 6.01 -3.67 17.09
N ALA A 200 4.87 -3.98 17.69
CA ALA A 200 4.26 -5.31 17.58
C ALA A 200 3.85 -5.64 16.13
N LEU A 201 3.21 -4.70 15.43
CA LEU A 201 2.87 -4.86 14.01
C LEU A 201 4.12 -5.03 13.14
N ASN A 202 5.18 -4.25 13.39
CA ASN A 202 6.44 -4.41 12.67
C ASN A 202 7.03 -5.80 12.86
N ALA A 203 7.15 -6.25 14.11
CA ALA A 203 7.66 -7.58 14.43
C ALA A 203 6.85 -8.70 13.77
N ARG A 204 5.53 -8.56 13.76
CA ARG A 204 4.60 -9.50 13.13
C ARG A 204 4.77 -9.62 11.62
N LEU A 205 5.17 -8.54 10.95
CA LEU A 205 5.34 -8.49 9.50
C LEU A 205 6.72 -9.00 9.03
N ILE A 206 7.73 -9.10 9.90
CA ILE A 206 9.10 -9.48 9.51
C ILE A 206 9.14 -10.82 8.78
N PRO A 207 8.54 -11.93 9.26
CA PRO A 207 8.56 -13.19 8.55
C PRO A 207 7.94 -13.09 7.15
N ILE A 208 6.78 -12.44 7.04
CA ILE A 208 6.05 -12.29 5.77
C ILE A 208 6.88 -11.54 4.72
N LEU A 209 7.51 -10.44 5.11
CA LEU A 209 8.31 -9.66 4.15
C LEU A 209 9.61 -10.37 3.78
N ARG A 210 10.23 -11.11 4.72
CA ARG A 210 11.39 -11.97 4.42
C ARG A 210 11.06 -13.00 3.36
N ASP A 211 9.94 -13.70 3.50
CA ASP A 211 9.48 -14.71 2.53
C ASP A 211 9.22 -14.09 1.14
N LEU A 212 8.56 -12.93 1.09
CA LEU A 212 8.35 -12.22 -0.18
C LEU A 212 9.66 -11.85 -0.85
N ILE A 213 10.59 -11.26 -0.12
CA ILE A 213 11.89 -10.82 -0.67
C ILE A 213 12.72 -12.03 -1.11
N ALA A 214 12.76 -13.10 -0.33
CA ALA A 214 13.43 -14.33 -0.71
C ALA A 214 12.84 -14.95 -1.98
N THR A 215 11.51 -14.95 -2.08
CA THR A 215 10.78 -15.41 -3.25
C THR A 215 11.05 -14.56 -4.48
N ALA A 216 10.97 -13.23 -4.36
CA ALA A 216 11.26 -12.31 -5.45
C ALA A 216 12.71 -12.47 -5.95
N ARG A 217 13.69 -12.59 -5.03
CA ARG A 217 15.10 -12.82 -5.40
C ARG A 217 15.30 -14.12 -6.17
N ARG A 218 14.76 -15.25 -5.65
CA ARG A 218 14.86 -16.54 -6.36
C ARG A 218 14.29 -16.47 -7.77
N THR A 219 13.15 -15.79 -7.94
CA THR A 219 12.51 -15.62 -9.26
C THR A 219 13.40 -14.78 -10.18
N LEU A 220 13.93 -13.65 -9.70
CA LEU A 220 14.80 -12.77 -10.47
C LEU A 220 16.13 -13.46 -10.85
N ASP A 221 16.76 -14.17 -9.91
CA ASP A 221 18.00 -14.93 -10.15
C ASP A 221 17.75 -16.04 -11.18
N GLY A 222 16.60 -16.72 -11.12
CA GLY A 222 16.18 -17.73 -12.11
C GLY A 222 16.02 -17.16 -13.52
N LEU A 223 15.66 -15.87 -13.63
CA LEU A 223 15.59 -15.14 -14.90
C LEU A 223 16.93 -14.49 -15.30
N GLY A 224 17.98 -14.63 -14.49
CA GLY A 224 19.29 -14.04 -14.73
C GLY A 224 19.42 -12.55 -14.34
N VAL A 225 18.45 -12.00 -13.60
CA VAL A 225 18.47 -10.62 -13.08
C VAL A 225 19.13 -10.61 -11.69
N THR A 226 20.38 -10.14 -11.60
CA THR A 226 21.18 -10.12 -10.35
C THR A 226 21.34 -8.72 -9.75
N ALA A 227 20.57 -7.75 -10.24
CA ALA A 227 20.60 -6.36 -9.81
C ALA A 227 20.16 -6.18 -8.35
N PRO A 228 20.61 -5.11 -7.65
CA PRO A 228 20.14 -4.78 -6.32
C PRO A 228 18.63 -4.63 -6.25
N LEU A 229 18.01 -5.24 -5.23
CA LEU A 229 16.57 -5.15 -4.98
C LEU A 229 16.29 -4.02 -4.00
N MET A 230 15.53 -3.03 -4.44
CA MET A 230 14.97 -1.95 -3.65
C MET A 230 13.49 -2.20 -3.36
N VAL A 231 12.99 -1.69 -2.25
CA VAL A 231 11.57 -1.80 -1.85
C VAL A 231 11.00 -0.41 -1.62
N VAL A 232 9.80 -0.19 -2.11
CA VAL A 232 9.09 1.08 -1.91
C VAL A 232 8.56 1.17 -0.48
N ARG A 233 8.77 2.31 0.16
CA ARG A 233 8.17 2.66 1.46
C ARG A 233 6.83 3.36 1.26
N GLY A 234 6.05 3.40 2.34
CA GLY A 234 4.75 4.08 2.34
C GLY A 234 4.80 5.58 2.06
N ASP A 235 5.94 6.24 2.19
CA ASP A 235 6.15 7.65 1.82
C ASP A 235 6.60 7.86 0.36
N GLY A 236 6.73 6.78 -0.42
CA GLY A 236 7.18 6.80 -1.81
C GLY A 236 8.70 6.78 -1.98
N SER A 237 9.48 6.73 -0.92
CA SER A 237 10.92 6.56 -0.99
C SER A 237 11.31 5.09 -1.17
N LEU A 238 12.56 4.86 -1.61
CA LEU A 238 13.13 3.54 -1.81
C LEU A 238 14.09 3.18 -0.69
N VAL A 239 14.14 1.90 -0.33
CA VAL A 239 15.15 1.34 0.56
C VAL A 239 15.59 -0.03 0.07
N ARG A 240 16.82 -0.45 0.39
CA ARG A 240 17.27 -1.83 0.11
C ARG A 240 16.37 -2.85 0.77
N ALA A 241 16.22 -4.00 0.14
CA ALA A 241 15.45 -5.12 0.66
C ALA A 241 15.88 -5.52 2.09
N GLU A 242 17.17 -5.49 2.40
CA GLU A 242 17.71 -5.80 3.73
C GLU A 242 17.27 -4.78 4.80
N TRP A 243 17.08 -3.53 4.42
CA TRP A 243 16.51 -2.50 5.30
C TRP A 243 15.02 -2.77 5.53
N ALA A 244 14.26 -3.00 4.45
CA ALA A 244 12.83 -3.28 4.52
C ALA A 244 12.51 -4.51 5.37
N MET A 245 13.32 -5.59 5.28
CA MET A 245 13.14 -6.79 6.10
C MET A 245 13.24 -6.54 7.61
N ARG A 246 13.91 -5.49 8.06
CA ARG A 246 13.98 -5.10 9.47
C ARG A 246 12.81 -4.20 9.88
N ARG A 247 12.27 -3.43 8.93
CA ARG A 247 11.24 -2.42 9.16
C ARG A 247 10.07 -2.56 8.18
N PRO A 248 9.44 -3.75 8.09
CA PRO A 248 8.36 -4.00 7.15
C PRO A 248 7.15 -3.07 7.32
N ILE A 249 6.91 -2.56 8.51
CA ILE A 249 5.83 -1.60 8.76
C ILE A 249 5.99 -0.30 7.93
N GLU A 250 7.20 0.06 7.53
CA GLU A 250 7.47 1.21 6.67
C GLU A 250 7.02 0.98 5.22
N THR A 251 6.74 -0.27 4.80
CA THR A 251 6.23 -0.59 3.45
C THR A 251 4.70 -0.55 3.35
N VAL A 252 4.00 -0.25 4.44
CA VAL A 252 2.56 -0.04 4.45
C VAL A 252 2.20 1.11 3.52
N LEU A 253 1.16 0.91 2.67
CA LEU A 253 0.74 1.84 1.61
C LEU A 253 1.81 2.10 0.52
N SER A 254 2.77 1.18 0.32
CA SER A 254 3.79 1.33 -0.73
C SER A 254 3.20 1.34 -2.14
N GLY A 255 2.14 0.58 -2.43
CA GLY A 255 1.45 0.60 -3.72
C GLY A 255 0.91 1.99 -4.08
N PRO A 256 -0.01 2.58 -3.27
CA PRO A 256 -0.47 3.95 -3.49
C PRO A 256 0.66 4.99 -3.55
N ALA A 257 1.70 4.84 -2.73
CA ALA A 257 2.85 5.74 -2.75
C ALA A 257 3.64 5.64 -4.08
N ALA A 258 3.90 4.42 -4.57
CA ALA A 258 4.50 4.19 -5.88
C ALA A 258 3.65 4.78 -7.00
N SER A 259 2.32 4.59 -6.96
CA SER A 259 1.38 5.18 -7.92
C SER A 259 1.52 6.70 -8.01
N VAL A 260 1.59 7.42 -6.88
CA VAL A 260 1.76 8.88 -6.87
C VAL A 260 3.12 9.31 -7.40
N VAL A 261 4.20 8.58 -7.06
CA VAL A 261 5.56 8.83 -7.58
C VAL A 261 5.62 8.59 -9.08
N GLY A 262 5.03 7.51 -9.57
CA GLY A 262 4.91 7.20 -10.99
C GLY A 262 4.07 8.22 -11.75
N ALA A 263 2.92 8.63 -11.20
CA ALA A 263 2.07 9.67 -11.78
C ALA A 263 2.82 11.00 -11.94
N ARG A 264 3.61 11.39 -10.92
CA ARG A 264 4.48 12.58 -11.01
C ARG A 264 5.48 12.45 -12.16
N HIS A 265 6.15 11.31 -12.24
CA HIS A 265 7.18 11.05 -13.24
C HIS A 265 6.59 11.09 -14.65
N LEU A 266 5.52 10.35 -14.90
CA LEU A 266 4.89 10.23 -16.21
C LEU A 266 4.20 11.53 -16.68
N ALA A 267 3.56 12.28 -15.76
CA ALA A 267 2.80 13.49 -16.10
C ALA A 267 3.63 14.77 -15.99
N GLY A 268 4.82 14.77 -15.40
CA GLY A 268 5.67 15.94 -15.20
C GLY A 268 5.05 17.05 -14.33
N GLN A 269 4.03 16.72 -13.50
CA GLN A 269 3.34 17.72 -12.67
C GLN A 269 3.96 17.77 -11.27
N ALA A 270 4.28 18.98 -10.78
CA ALA A 270 4.74 19.17 -9.39
C ALA A 270 3.58 19.32 -8.40
N HIS A 271 2.42 19.82 -8.87
CA HIS A 271 1.23 20.01 -8.04
C HIS A 271 0.02 19.45 -8.78
N ALA A 272 -0.61 18.42 -8.22
CA ALA A 272 -1.77 17.76 -8.82
C ALA A 272 -2.58 17.00 -7.76
N TRP A 273 -3.78 16.63 -8.10
CA TRP A 273 -4.49 15.50 -7.50
C TRP A 273 -4.20 14.27 -8.36
N VAL A 274 -3.78 13.19 -7.73
CA VAL A 274 -3.58 11.90 -8.37
C VAL A 274 -4.78 11.03 -8.05
N ILE A 275 -5.40 10.46 -9.08
CA ILE A 275 -6.45 9.45 -8.95
C ILE A 275 -5.94 8.19 -9.63
N ASP A 276 -5.69 7.18 -8.82
CA ASP A 276 -5.36 5.84 -9.28
C ASP A 276 -6.62 4.98 -9.18
N ILE A 277 -7.17 4.62 -10.33
CA ILE A 277 -8.33 3.74 -10.40
C ILE A 277 -7.90 2.39 -10.96
N GLY A 278 -7.96 1.37 -10.10
CA GLY A 278 -7.64 0.00 -10.45
C GLY A 278 -8.88 -0.87 -10.71
N GLY A 279 -8.70 -2.19 -10.67
CA GLY A 279 -9.83 -3.12 -10.71
C GLY A 279 -10.65 -3.08 -9.43
N THR A 280 -10.02 -2.93 -8.27
CA THR A 280 -10.63 -3.10 -6.94
C THR A 280 -10.94 -1.78 -6.24
N THR A 281 -9.99 -0.84 -6.25
CA THR A 281 -10.04 0.41 -5.49
C THR A 281 -9.73 1.61 -6.36
N THR A 282 -10.14 2.76 -5.86
CA THR A 282 -9.68 4.07 -6.32
C THR A 282 -8.94 4.73 -5.18
N ASP A 283 -7.69 5.10 -5.42
CA ASP A 283 -6.80 5.79 -4.50
C ASP A 283 -6.65 7.25 -4.92
N ILE A 284 -6.91 8.18 -3.99
CA ILE A 284 -6.86 9.61 -4.23
C ILE A 284 -5.82 10.25 -3.31
N ALA A 285 -4.82 10.89 -3.88
CA ALA A 285 -3.75 11.52 -3.12
C ALA A 285 -3.35 12.89 -3.71
N ALA A 286 -2.76 13.73 -2.87
CA ALA A 286 -2.25 15.03 -3.29
C ALA A 286 -0.74 14.97 -3.59
N LEU A 287 -0.35 15.56 -4.72
CA LEU A 287 1.05 15.85 -5.06
C LEU A 287 1.34 17.31 -4.75
N ARG A 288 2.38 17.57 -3.97
CA ARG A 288 2.84 18.91 -3.55
C ARG A 288 4.35 19.01 -3.72
N ASP A 289 4.82 20.05 -4.40
CA ASP A 289 6.25 20.30 -4.64
C ASP A 289 6.99 19.06 -5.21
N GLY A 290 6.32 18.34 -6.10
CA GLY A 290 6.84 17.12 -6.70
C GLY A 290 6.96 15.93 -5.77
N ARG A 291 6.32 15.95 -4.58
CA ARG A 291 6.33 14.85 -3.61
C ARG A 291 4.92 14.45 -3.22
N PRO A 292 4.68 13.16 -2.92
CA PRO A 292 3.42 12.75 -2.31
C PRO A 292 3.21 13.50 -0.99
N ARG A 293 1.99 13.98 -0.75
CA ARG A 293 1.63 14.46 0.58
C ARG A 293 1.63 13.29 1.55
N VAL A 294 2.34 13.45 2.67
CA VAL A 294 2.53 12.40 3.66
C VAL A 294 1.68 12.71 4.90
N ASN A 295 1.02 11.70 5.43
CA ASN A 295 0.37 11.79 6.74
C ASN A 295 1.43 11.65 7.83
N LEU A 296 1.78 12.78 8.44
CA LEU A 296 2.78 12.83 9.51
C LEU A 296 2.28 12.16 10.78
N ASP A 297 0.96 12.05 11.02
CA ASP A 297 0.41 11.41 12.21
C ASP A 297 0.42 9.88 12.15
N GLY A 298 0.87 9.34 11.04
CA GLY A 298 1.03 7.92 10.79
C GLY A 298 -0.07 7.31 9.92
N ALA A 299 0.28 6.21 9.24
CA ALA A 299 -0.61 5.50 8.34
C ALA A 299 -1.78 4.85 9.10
N GLN A 300 -2.99 5.02 8.57
CA GLN A 300 -4.18 4.26 8.98
C GLN A 300 -4.26 2.98 8.14
N VAL A 301 -4.31 1.81 8.81
CA VAL A 301 -4.45 0.51 8.15
C VAL A 301 -5.47 -0.35 8.90
N GLY A 302 -6.61 -0.57 8.28
CA GLY A 302 -7.75 -1.17 8.96
C GLY A 302 -8.11 -0.35 10.21
N ARG A 303 -8.19 -1.01 11.37
CA ARG A 303 -8.45 -0.33 12.65
C ARG A 303 -7.22 0.33 13.28
N TRP A 304 -6.02 0.07 12.76
CA TRP A 304 -4.76 0.46 13.36
C TRP A 304 -4.25 1.79 12.80
N ARG A 305 -3.89 2.72 13.67
CA ARG A 305 -3.18 3.94 13.28
C ARG A 305 -1.74 3.83 13.73
N THR A 306 -0.85 3.49 12.79
CA THR A 306 0.58 3.31 13.05
C THR A 306 1.28 4.64 13.35
N MET A 307 2.56 4.59 13.73
CA MET A 307 3.39 5.79 13.92
C MET A 307 4.42 5.96 12.79
N VAL A 308 4.33 5.20 11.71
CA VAL A 308 5.18 5.37 10.52
C VAL A 308 4.50 6.30 9.51
N GLU A 309 5.30 7.15 8.90
CA GLU A 309 4.82 8.09 7.89
C GLU A 309 4.50 7.33 6.59
N ALA A 310 3.37 7.65 5.97
CA ALA A 310 2.99 7.12 4.67
C ALA A 310 2.22 8.17 3.88
N VAL A 311 2.03 7.92 2.60
CA VAL A 311 1.21 8.77 1.72
C VAL A 311 -0.17 9.01 2.33
N ASP A 312 -0.61 10.26 2.28
CA ASP A 312 -1.95 10.65 2.73
C ASP A 312 -2.94 10.36 1.60
N VAL A 313 -3.42 9.12 1.57
CA VAL A 313 -4.31 8.58 0.55
C VAL A 313 -5.73 8.38 1.10
N HIS A 314 -6.72 8.67 0.26
CA HIS A 314 -8.12 8.30 0.46
C HIS A 314 -8.46 7.14 -0.49
N THR A 315 -8.74 5.98 0.07
CA THR A 315 -9.04 4.75 -0.67
C THR A 315 -10.51 4.42 -0.57
N VAL A 316 -11.14 4.17 -1.72
CA VAL A 316 -12.53 3.74 -1.79
C VAL A 316 -12.69 2.46 -2.61
N GLY A 317 -13.66 1.61 -2.23
CA GLY A 317 -13.99 0.39 -2.96
C GLY A 317 -14.76 0.70 -4.26
N LEU A 318 -14.07 1.30 -5.21
CA LEU A 318 -14.56 1.65 -6.54
C LEU A 318 -13.49 1.31 -7.56
N GLY A 319 -13.80 0.46 -8.52
CA GLY A 319 -12.87 0.06 -9.57
C GLY A 319 -13.56 -0.64 -10.73
N GLY A 320 -12.79 -1.08 -11.71
CA GLY A 320 -13.30 -1.81 -12.87
C GLY A 320 -14.01 -3.13 -12.54
N ASP A 321 -13.64 -3.76 -11.41
CA ASP A 321 -14.16 -5.05 -10.93
C ASP A 321 -15.24 -4.88 -9.84
N SER A 322 -15.77 -3.66 -9.63
CA SER A 322 -16.85 -3.41 -8.68
C SER A 322 -18.13 -4.11 -9.15
N GLU A 323 -18.78 -4.88 -8.27
CA GLU A 323 -20.05 -5.52 -8.59
C GLU A 323 -21.11 -4.47 -8.93
N VAL A 324 -21.82 -4.68 -10.04
CA VAL A 324 -22.96 -3.87 -10.45
C VAL A 324 -24.24 -4.62 -10.12
N THR A 325 -25.08 -4.04 -9.26
CA THR A 325 -26.36 -4.63 -8.85
C THR A 325 -27.50 -3.63 -9.00
N ALA A 326 -28.72 -4.15 -9.03
CA ALA A 326 -29.93 -3.37 -8.92
C ALA A 326 -30.61 -3.67 -7.59
N ASP A 327 -31.09 -2.63 -6.89
CA ASP A 327 -31.93 -2.82 -5.70
C ASP A 327 -33.40 -3.13 -6.09
N VAL A 328 -34.21 -3.41 -5.08
CA VAL A 328 -35.65 -3.75 -5.28
C VAL A 328 -36.45 -2.61 -5.91
N GLU A 329 -35.95 -1.39 -5.88
CA GLU A 329 -36.57 -0.19 -6.47
C GLU A 329 -36.02 0.08 -7.89
N GLY A 330 -35.15 -0.81 -8.42
CA GLY A 330 -34.53 -0.65 -9.73
C GLY A 330 -33.39 0.38 -9.76
N ARG A 331 -32.84 0.79 -8.60
CA ARG A 331 -31.70 1.70 -8.55
C ARG A 331 -30.39 0.94 -8.70
N LEU A 332 -29.54 1.44 -9.57
CA LEU A 332 -28.23 0.88 -9.85
C LEU A 332 -27.25 1.16 -8.70
N THR A 333 -26.58 0.13 -8.21
CA THR A 333 -25.53 0.23 -7.20
C THR A 333 -24.22 -0.34 -7.76
N ILE A 334 -23.10 0.36 -7.54
CA ILE A 334 -21.76 -0.03 -7.99
C ILE A 334 -20.84 -0.17 -6.78
N GLY A 335 -20.32 -1.39 -6.54
CA GLY A 335 -19.49 -1.73 -5.38
C GLY A 335 -20.23 -1.62 -4.04
N PRO A 336 -19.52 -1.69 -2.90
CA PRO A 336 -18.06 -1.83 -2.76
C PRO A 336 -17.52 -3.25 -2.97
N ARG A 337 -18.41 -4.29 -3.14
CA ARG A 337 -17.97 -5.66 -3.37
C ARG A 337 -17.19 -5.74 -4.68
N ARG A 338 -16.04 -6.43 -4.65
CA ARG A 338 -15.27 -6.81 -5.82
C ARG A 338 -15.72 -8.18 -6.31
N VAL A 339 -15.84 -8.35 -7.63
CA VAL A 339 -16.10 -9.62 -8.31
C VAL A 339 -15.23 -9.75 -9.55
N ALA A 340 -15.08 -10.95 -10.11
CA ALA A 340 -14.45 -11.10 -11.42
C ALA A 340 -15.41 -10.60 -12.50
N PRO A 341 -14.94 -9.77 -13.46
CA PRO A 341 -15.74 -9.43 -14.63
C PRO A 341 -16.22 -10.67 -15.37
N LEU A 342 -17.46 -10.66 -15.89
CA LEU A 342 -17.99 -11.77 -16.68
C LEU A 342 -17.14 -12.04 -17.92
N CYS A 343 -16.74 -10.98 -18.63
CA CYS A 343 -15.89 -11.09 -19.82
C CYS A 343 -14.54 -11.76 -19.52
N MET A 344 -13.95 -11.48 -18.35
CA MET A 344 -12.66 -12.05 -17.95
C MET A 344 -12.80 -13.55 -17.65
N LEU A 345 -13.79 -13.91 -16.83
CA LEU A 345 -13.98 -15.31 -16.44
C LEU A 345 -14.46 -16.17 -17.60
N ALA A 346 -15.28 -15.65 -18.51
CA ALA A 346 -15.73 -16.36 -19.70
C ALA A 346 -14.60 -16.64 -20.71
N ALA A 347 -13.59 -15.79 -20.78
CA ALA A 347 -12.41 -16.04 -21.62
C ALA A 347 -11.64 -17.31 -21.19
N GLU A 348 -11.67 -17.65 -19.90
CA GLU A 348 -11.08 -18.87 -19.34
C GLU A 348 -12.08 -20.05 -19.31
N HIS A 349 -13.38 -19.73 -19.22
CA HIS A 349 -14.48 -20.69 -19.10
C HIS A 349 -15.60 -20.41 -20.12
N PRO A 350 -15.41 -20.74 -21.42
CA PRO A 350 -16.36 -20.39 -22.50
C PRO A 350 -17.79 -20.90 -22.30
N GLY A 351 -17.97 -21.99 -21.57
CA GLY A 351 -19.30 -22.53 -21.23
C GLY A 351 -20.22 -21.58 -20.45
N MET A 352 -19.65 -20.50 -19.86
CA MET A 352 -20.46 -19.45 -19.22
C MET A 352 -21.36 -18.70 -20.20
N VAL A 353 -20.94 -18.56 -21.45
CA VAL A 353 -21.70 -17.88 -22.50
C VAL A 353 -23.03 -18.61 -22.76
N ASP A 354 -23.02 -19.93 -22.82
CA ASP A 354 -24.23 -20.75 -23.04
C ASP A 354 -25.18 -20.62 -21.84
N VAL A 355 -24.65 -20.63 -20.62
CA VAL A 355 -25.46 -20.41 -19.40
C VAL A 355 -26.14 -19.05 -19.41
N LEU A 356 -25.42 -17.98 -19.81
CA LEU A 356 -26.00 -16.63 -19.91
C LEU A 356 -27.09 -16.57 -20.97
N ARG A 357 -26.94 -17.24 -22.13
CA ARG A 357 -27.97 -17.36 -23.17
C ARG A 357 -29.21 -18.09 -22.66
N ASP A 358 -29.03 -19.19 -21.92
CA ASP A 358 -30.13 -19.95 -21.34
C ASP A 358 -30.92 -19.10 -20.31
N GLN A 359 -30.22 -18.34 -19.48
CA GLN A 359 -30.86 -17.42 -18.52
C GLN A 359 -31.66 -16.30 -19.21
N LEU A 360 -31.21 -15.83 -20.37
CA LEU A 360 -31.92 -14.87 -21.20
C LEU A 360 -33.11 -15.50 -21.93
N GLY A 361 -33.04 -16.79 -22.30
CA GLY A 361 -34.15 -17.54 -22.90
C GLY A 361 -35.34 -17.74 -21.96
N ALA A 362 -35.14 -17.61 -20.65
CA ALA A 362 -36.24 -17.74 -19.69
C ALA A 362 -37.22 -16.55 -19.79
N SER A 363 -38.50 -16.80 -19.48
CA SER A 363 -39.58 -15.78 -19.51
C SER A 363 -39.29 -14.62 -18.52
N SER A 364 -38.61 -14.92 -17.40
CA SER A 364 -38.07 -13.95 -16.44
C SER A 364 -36.69 -14.40 -15.98
N PRO A 365 -35.72 -13.50 -15.84
CA PRO A 365 -34.42 -13.85 -15.30
C PRO A 365 -34.54 -14.51 -13.92
N PRO A 366 -33.87 -15.65 -13.68
CA PRO A 366 -33.90 -16.27 -12.36
C PRO A 366 -33.21 -15.40 -11.31
N PRO A 367 -33.46 -15.61 -10.00
CA PRO A 367 -32.70 -14.97 -8.95
C PRO A 367 -31.19 -15.20 -9.16
N TYR A 368 -30.38 -14.16 -8.98
CA TYR A 368 -28.93 -14.17 -9.22
C TYR A 368 -28.52 -14.46 -10.68
N ALA A 369 -29.38 -14.17 -11.67
CA ALA A 369 -29.00 -14.26 -13.08
C ALA A 369 -27.74 -13.43 -13.37
N GLY A 370 -26.85 -13.95 -14.21
CA GLY A 370 -25.57 -13.32 -14.54
C GLY A 370 -24.53 -13.37 -13.42
N GLN A 371 -24.75 -14.14 -12.35
CA GLN A 371 -23.79 -14.29 -11.24
C GLN A 371 -23.29 -15.74 -11.16
N PHE A 372 -21.98 -15.89 -10.89
CA PHE A 372 -21.30 -17.17 -10.81
C PHE A 372 -20.40 -17.25 -9.57
N ALA A 373 -20.05 -18.46 -9.16
CA ALA A 373 -19.02 -18.74 -8.15
C ALA A 373 -18.07 -19.83 -8.63
N LEU A 374 -16.80 -19.70 -8.29
CA LEU A 374 -15.70 -20.62 -8.65
C LEU A 374 -14.83 -20.85 -7.43
N ALA A 375 -14.37 -22.09 -7.18
CA ALA A 375 -13.37 -22.37 -6.15
C ALA A 375 -11.99 -21.90 -6.60
N LEU A 376 -11.24 -21.27 -5.69
CA LEU A 376 -9.84 -20.85 -5.91
C LEU A 376 -8.83 -21.91 -5.43
N CYS A 377 -9.29 -22.89 -4.64
CA CYS A 377 -8.48 -23.98 -4.12
C CYS A 377 -9.37 -25.16 -3.71
N ASP A 378 -8.77 -26.34 -3.54
CA ASP A 378 -9.47 -27.58 -3.21
C ASP A 378 -9.95 -27.69 -1.75
N GLY A 379 -9.55 -26.75 -0.90
CA GLY A 379 -9.95 -26.73 0.50
C GLY A 379 -9.01 -25.93 1.42
N ALA A 380 -9.41 -25.81 2.68
CA ALA A 380 -8.62 -25.18 3.73
C ALA A 380 -8.86 -25.89 5.09
N PRO A 381 -7.91 -25.79 6.05
CA PRO A 381 -8.10 -26.30 7.40
C PRO A 381 -9.30 -25.67 8.12
N GLY A 382 -9.99 -26.43 8.95
CA GLY A 382 -11.08 -25.93 9.80
C GLY A 382 -12.41 -25.61 9.08
N LEU A 383 -12.62 -26.12 7.86
CA LEU A 383 -13.89 -25.98 7.16
C LEU A 383 -14.93 -26.96 7.69
N ALA A 384 -16.18 -26.48 7.79
CA ALA A 384 -17.33 -27.36 8.01
C ALA A 384 -17.57 -28.28 6.80
N GLU A 385 -18.18 -29.45 7.02
CA GLU A 385 -18.41 -30.42 5.93
C GLU A 385 -19.28 -29.85 4.79
N ALA A 386 -20.25 -29.00 5.13
CA ALA A 386 -21.08 -28.35 4.14
C ALA A 386 -20.30 -27.35 3.25
N ASP A 387 -19.29 -26.68 3.82
CA ASP A 387 -18.43 -25.76 3.08
C ASP A 387 -17.45 -26.52 2.18
N ARG A 388 -16.90 -27.65 2.69
CA ARG A 388 -16.07 -28.57 1.88
C ARG A 388 -16.84 -29.15 0.70
N ARG A 389 -18.13 -29.50 0.89
CA ARG A 389 -18.98 -29.99 -0.18
C ARG A 389 -19.22 -28.93 -1.24
N LEU A 390 -19.53 -27.70 -0.81
CA LEU A 390 -19.74 -26.57 -1.72
C LEU A 390 -18.46 -26.27 -2.53
N LEU A 391 -17.29 -26.27 -1.89
CA LEU A 391 -16.01 -26.07 -2.60
C LEU A 391 -15.75 -27.16 -3.64
N ARG A 392 -16.03 -28.44 -3.34
CA ARG A 392 -15.89 -29.53 -4.33
C ARG A 392 -16.80 -29.35 -5.55
N GLU A 393 -18.01 -28.82 -5.37
CA GLU A 393 -18.90 -28.53 -6.49
C GLU A 393 -18.39 -27.37 -7.34
N LEU A 394 -17.79 -26.35 -6.71
CA LEU A 394 -17.20 -25.20 -7.39
C LEU A 394 -15.83 -25.48 -8.02
N ALA A 395 -15.17 -26.57 -7.66
CA ALA A 395 -13.84 -26.94 -8.19
C ALA A 395 -13.90 -27.38 -9.66
N ALA A 396 -15.07 -27.82 -10.14
CA ALA A 396 -15.26 -28.24 -11.54
C ALA A 396 -15.34 -27.06 -12.53
N GLY A 397 -15.47 -25.83 -12.03
CA GLY A 397 -15.59 -24.61 -12.84
C GLY A 397 -16.66 -23.64 -12.29
N PRO A 398 -16.91 -22.52 -13.01
CA PRO A 398 -17.89 -21.53 -12.59
C PRO A 398 -19.31 -22.11 -12.52
N VAL A 399 -19.93 -22.05 -11.35
CA VAL A 399 -21.31 -22.51 -11.13
C VAL A 399 -22.23 -21.30 -11.02
N PRO A 400 -23.36 -21.24 -11.77
CA PRO A 400 -24.33 -20.15 -11.65
C PRO A 400 -24.93 -20.08 -10.25
N LEU A 401 -25.01 -18.89 -9.65
CA LEU A 401 -25.61 -18.72 -8.33
C LEU A 401 -27.11 -19.07 -8.33
N ALA A 402 -27.80 -18.88 -9.46
CA ALA A 402 -29.18 -19.31 -9.64
C ALA A 402 -29.38 -20.82 -9.40
N VAL A 403 -28.43 -21.65 -9.88
CA VAL A 403 -28.43 -23.10 -9.66
C VAL A 403 -28.18 -23.45 -8.21
N LEU A 404 -27.21 -22.81 -7.57
CA LEU A 404 -26.91 -23.03 -6.14
C LEU A 404 -28.10 -22.62 -5.25
N HIS A 405 -28.74 -21.48 -5.54
CA HIS A 405 -29.90 -20.98 -4.79
C HIS A 405 -31.13 -21.89 -4.95
N GLY A 406 -31.38 -22.39 -6.17
CA GLY A 406 -32.51 -23.28 -6.48
C GLY A 406 -32.26 -24.74 -6.09
N SER A 407 -31.05 -25.11 -5.67
CA SER A 407 -30.67 -26.48 -5.33
C SER A 407 -31.34 -26.92 -4.02
N TRP A 408 -32.01 -28.08 -4.04
CA TRP A 408 -32.54 -28.71 -2.82
C TRP A 408 -31.45 -29.07 -1.79
N ARG A 409 -30.18 -29.17 -2.21
CA ARG A 409 -29.04 -29.52 -1.36
C ARG A 409 -28.50 -28.33 -0.57
N HIS A 410 -28.56 -27.15 -1.16
CA HIS A 410 -27.93 -25.95 -0.59
C HIS A 410 -28.95 -24.86 -0.23
N GLY A 411 -29.95 -24.62 -1.07
CA GLY A 411 -31.00 -23.63 -0.88
C GLY A 411 -30.45 -22.20 -0.68
N PRO A 412 -31.25 -21.30 -0.11
CA PRO A 412 -30.84 -19.91 0.13
C PRO A 412 -29.61 -19.74 1.04
N LEU A 413 -29.28 -20.77 1.84
CA LEU A 413 -28.09 -20.76 2.69
C LEU A 413 -26.77 -20.88 1.92
N ALA A 414 -26.81 -21.37 0.68
CA ALA A 414 -25.61 -21.46 -0.17
C ALA A 414 -24.96 -20.10 -0.39
N VAL A 415 -25.75 -19.08 -0.73
CA VAL A 415 -25.24 -17.72 -0.97
C VAL A 415 -24.59 -17.14 0.30
N ARG A 416 -25.16 -17.39 1.47
CA ARG A 416 -24.58 -16.98 2.77
C ARG A 416 -23.26 -17.70 3.08
N ARG A 417 -23.15 -18.99 2.72
CA ARG A 417 -21.89 -19.76 2.88
C ARG A 417 -20.81 -19.25 1.95
N LEU A 418 -21.18 -18.89 0.72
CA LEU A 418 -20.24 -18.28 -0.24
C LEU A 418 -19.62 -17.00 0.33
N GLU A 419 -20.35 -16.15 1.04
CA GLU A 419 -19.80 -14.94 1.68
C GLU A 419 -18.69 -15.28 2.70
N GLY A 420 -18.89 -16.33 3.49
CA GLY A 420 -17.88 -16.81 4.44
C GLY A 420 -16.64 -17.41 3.74
N LEU A 421 -16.83 -18.12 2.64
CA LEU A 421 -15.74 -18.68 1.84
C LEU A 421 -14.98 -17.61 1.04
N GLU A 422 -15.70 -16.61 0.52
CA GLU A 422 -15.14 -15.44 -0.16
C GLU A 422 -14.27 -14.61 0.80
N ALA A 423 -14.75 -14.35 2.02
CA ALA A 423 -13.98 -13.67 3.07
C ALA A 423 -12.67 -14.41 3.41
N ARG A 424 -12.65 -15.75 3.25
CA ARG A 424 -11.47 -16.60 3.41
C ARG A 424 -10.64 -16.77 2.13
N ARG A 425 -11.05 -16.13 1.02
CA ARG A 425 -10.41 -16.22 -0.30
C ARG A 425 -10.36 -17.66 -0.86
N LEU A 426 -11.36 -18.46 -0.55
CA LEU A 426 -11.49 -19.84 -1.05
C LEU A 426 -12.38 -19.91 -2.29
N VAL A 427 -13.19 -18.87 -2.51
CA VAL A 427 -14.13 -18.75 -3.63
C VAL A 427 -13.98 -17.38 -4.28
N LEU A 428 -14.07 -17.34 -5.59
CA LEU A 428 -14.19 -16.15 -6.41
C LEU A 428 -15.64 -16.04 -6.89
N ARG A 429 -16.25 -14.86 -6.76
CA ARG A 429 -17.54 -14.55 -7.41
C ARG A 429 -17.31 -13.80 -8.70
N SER A 430 -18.20 -14.00 -9.67
CA SER A 430 -18.24 -13.26 -10.93
C SER A 430 -19.64 -12.72 -11.14
N ALA A 431 -19.72 -11.47 -11.59
CA ALA A 431 -20.95 -10.77 -11.91
C ALA A 431 -20.64 -9.64 -12.90
N PHE A 432 -21.66 -8.91 -13.34
CA PHE A 432 -21.49 -7.76 -14.21
C PHE A 432 -20.74 -6.61 -13.49
N THR A 433 -19.79 -5.98 -14.18
CA THR A 433 -18.89 -4.97 -13.64
C THR A 433 -18.78 -3.75 -14.58
N PRO A 434 -18.19 -2.63 -14.12
CA PRO A 434 -17.80 -1.52 -15.00
C PRO A 434 -16.84 -1.94 -16.12
N THR A 435 -15.99 -2.95 -15.91
CA THR A 435 -15.14 -3.53 -16.95
C THR A 435 -15.95 -4.16 -18.06
N ASP A 436 -17.02 -4.93 -17.74
CA ASP A 436 -17.92 -5.49 -18.73
C ASP A 436 -18.64 -4.39 -19.51
N ALA A 437 -19.08 -3.32 -18.81
CA ALA A 437 -19.72 -2.18 -19.47
C ALA A 437 -18.79 -1.51 -20.49
N LEU A 438 -17.48 -1.42 -20.23
CA LEU A 438 -16.51 -0.90 -21.20
C LEU A 438 -16.34 -1.82 -22.42
N HIS A 439 -16.43 -3.15 -22.24
CA HIS A 439 -16.40 -4.11 -23.36
C HIS A 439 -17.62 -3.94 -24.26
N VAL A 440 -18.82 -3.81 -23.69
CA VAL A 440 -20.06 -3.56 -24.44
C VAL A 440 -19.98 -2.24 -25.22
N LEU A 441 -19.45 -1.17 -24.61
CA LEU A 441 -19.30 0.13 -25.26
C LEU A 441 -18.12 0.20 -26.25
N GLY A 442 -17.33 -0.87 -26.38
CA GLY A 442 -16.17 -0.93 -27.27
C GLY A 442 -14.99 -0.04 -26.87
N ARG A 443 -15.00 0.49 -25.63
CA ARG A 443 -13.92 1.34 -25.08
C ARG A 443 -12.74 0.54 -24.55
N PHE A 444 -12.97 -0.77 -24.28
CA PHE A 444 -11.96 -1.72 -23.86
C PHE A 444 -12.34 -3.11 -24.39
N ARG A 445 -11.42 -3.84 -25.03
CA ARG A 445 -11.68 -5.14 -25.66
C ARG A 445 -10.52 -6.09 -25.46
N ARG A 446 -10.37 -6.61 -24.25
CA ARG A 446 -9.28 -7.51 -23.89
C ARG A 446 -9.74 -8.96 -23.75
N TRP A 447 -11.01 -9.16 -23.33
CA TRP A 447 -11.59 -10.44 -23.00
C TRP A 447 -12.86 -10.70 -23.81
N ASP A 448 -13.72 -11.60 -23.35
CA ASP A 448 -14.91 -12.05 -24.06
C ASP A 448 -15.98 -10.95 -24.12
N VAL A 449 -16.16 -10.36 -25.30
CA VAL A 449 -17.14 -9.28 -25.53
C VAL A 449 -18.58 -9.82 -25.54
N GLU A 450 -18.77 -11.10 -25.94
CA GLU A 450 -20.10 -11.70 -25.98
C GLU A 450 -20.64 -11.94 -24.57
N ALA A 451 -19.83 -12.49 -23.67
CA ALA A 451 -20.21 -12.65 -22.26
C ALA A 451 -20.55 -11.31 -21.59
N ALA A 452 -19.78 -10.24 -21.88
CA ALA A 452 -20.11 -8.89 -21.43
C ALA A 452 -21.47 -8.41 -21.96
N GLY A 453 -21.74 -8.64 -23.25
CA GLY A 453 -23.00 -8.28 -23.91
C GLY A 453 -24.21 -8.99 -23.29
N LEU A 454 -24.11 -10.30 -23.13
CA LEU A 454 -25.15 -11.12 -22.51
C LEU A 454 -25.39 -10.73 -21.03
N GLY A 455 -24.32 -10.48 -20.26
CA GLY A 455 -24.42 -9.98 -18.90
C GLY A 455 -25.11 -8.63 -18.80
N ALA A 456 -24.80 -7.70 -19.72
CA ALA A 456 -25.50 -6.43 -19.84
C ALA A 456 -26.98 -6.60 -20.18
N GLU A 457 -27.32 -7.54 -21.06
CA GLU A 457 -28.71 -7.81 -21.44
C GLU A 457 -29.52 -8.41 -20.28
N VAL A 458 -28.93 -9.34 -19.50
CA VAL A 458 -29.54 -9.89 -18.28
C VAL A 458 -29.88 -8.77 -17.31
N LEU A 459 -28.94 -7.88 -17.02
CA LEU A 459 -29.13 -6.80 -16.05
C LEU A 459 -30.07 -5.69 -16.58
N ALA A 460 -29.95 -5.37 -17.88
CA ALA A 460 -30.82 -4.39 -18.55
C ALA A 460 -32.29 -4.84 -18.55
N ARG A 461 -32.54 -6.14 -18.73
CA ARG A 461 -33.90 -6.72 -18.67
C ARG A 461 -34.50 -6.62 -17.27
N ILE A 462 -33.69 -6.80 -16.22
CA ILE A 462 -34.14 -6.62 -14.83
C ILE A 462 -34.51 -5.15 -14.57
N LEU A 463 -33.76 -4.21 -15.14
CA LEU A 463 -33.92 -2.77 -14.95
C LEU A 463 -34.88 -2.11 -15.94
N GLY A 464 -35.41 -2.83 -16.92
CA GLY A 464 -36.31 -2.29 -17.95
C GLY A 464 -35.65 -1.25 -18.87
N THR A 465 -34.36 -1.40 -19.19
CA THR A 465 -33.58 -0.48 -20.01
C THR A 465 -32.87 -1.20 -21.16
N SER A 466 -32.15 -0.49 -22.03
CA SER A 466 -31.32 -1.13 -23.04
C SER A 466 -29.89 -1.40 -22.50
N PRO A 467 -29.20 -2.45 -22.96
CA PRO A 467 -27.84 -2.78 -22.52
C PRO A 467 -26.85 -1.61 -22.68
N GLU A 468 -26.93 -0.90 -23.79
CA GLU A 468 -26.06 0.24 -24.04
C GLU A 468 -26.35 1.45 -23.15
N ALA A 469 -27.65 1.74 -22.88
CA ALA A 469 -28.05 2.81 -21.96
C ALA A 469 -27.58 2.50 -20.54
N LEU A 470 -27.74 1.25 -20.10
CA LEU A 470 -27.23 0.75 -18.83
C LEU A 470 -25.71 0.94 -18.72
N CYS A 471 -24.95 0.49 -19.72
CA CYS A 471 -23.48 0.60 -19.71
C CYS A 471 -23.02 2.06 -19.67
N ARG A 472 -23.67 2.95 -20.40
CA ARG A 472 -23.40 4.42 -20.32
C ARG A 472 -23.69 4.97 -18.94
N GLN A 473 -24.79 4.56 -18.33
CA GLN A 473 -25.16 4.97 -16.97
C GLN A 473 -24.14 4.48 -15.92
N ILE A 474 -23.64 3.26 -16.05
CA ILE A 474 -22.60 2.72 -15.18
C ILE A 474 -21.33 3.56 -15.25
N VAL A 475 -20.82 3.82 -16.46
CA VAL A 475 -19.62 4.66 -16.67
C VAL A 475 -19.82 6.06 -16.08
N GLU A 476 -20.99 6.65 -16.27
CA GLU A 476 -21.33 7.96 -15.72
C GLU A 476 -21.33 7.95 -14.19
N GLN A 477 -21.94 6.95 -13.56
CA GLN A 477 -21.98 6.83 -12.10
C GLN A 477 -20.60 6.58 -11.48
N VAL A 478 -19.72 5.80 -12.14
CA VAL A 478 -18.31 5.64 -11.70
C VAL A 478 -17.60 7.00 -11.71
N SER A 479 -17.76 7.77 -12.78
CA SER A 479 -17.15 9.10 -12.93
C SER A 479 -17.65 10.08 -11.85
N GLN A 480 -18.97 10.10 -11.61
CA GLN A 480 -19.60 10.94 -10.58
C GLN A 480 -19.17 10.52 -9.16
N LYS A 481 -19.00 9.22 -8.90
CA LYS A 481 -18.53 8.72 -7.62
C LYS A 481 -17.07 9.10 -7.39
N ALA A 482 -16.20 8.96 -8.40
CA ALA A 482 -14.81 9.39 -8.34
C ALA A 482 -14.69 10.91 -8.06
N ALA A 483 -15.52 11.73 -8.72
CA ALA A 483 -15.57 13.18 -8.45
C ALA A 483 -16.04 13.50 -7.02
N THR A 484 -17.05 12.78 -6.51
CA THR A 484 -17.53 12.93 -5.12
C THR A 484 -16.42 12.63 -4.12
N GLU A 485 -15.69 11.54 -4.31
CA GLU A 485 -14.61 11.11 -3.41
C GLU A 485 -13.41 12.06 -3.44
N LEU A 486 -13.10 12.66 -4.60
CA LEU A 486 -12.09 13.71 -4.68
C LEU A 486 -12.50 14.97 -3.90
N VAL A 487 -13.76 15.40 -4.01
CA VAL A 487 -14.28 16.53 -3.21
C VAL A 487 -14.22 16.20 -1.72
N HIS A 488 -14.60 14.99 -1.33
CA HIS A 488 -14.52 14.52 0.06
C HIS A 488 -13.08 14.60 0.60
N LYS A 489 -12.11 14.03 -0.16
CA LYS A 489 -10.68 14.08 0.19
C LYS A 489 -10.16 15.52 0.31
N LEU A 490 -10.53 16.39 -0.63
CA LEU A 490 -10.11 17.78 -0.65
C LEU A 490 -10.60 18.53 0.61
N LEU A 491 -11.88 18.40 0.94
CA LEU A 491 -12.46 19.04 2.12
C LEU A 491 -11.83 18.51 3.42
N GLY A 492 -11.61 17.19 3.51
CA GLY A 492 -10.88 16.58 4.63
C GLY A 492 -9.47 17.12 4.78
N ASP A 493 -8.75 17.34 3.66
CA ASP A 493 -7.41 17.94 3.66
C ASP A 493 -7.39 19.41 4.13
N GLU A 494 -8.52 20.10 4.00
CA GLU A 494 -8.74 21.48 4.49
C GLU A 494 -9.29 21.51 5.92
N GLY A 495 -9.46 20.33 6.56
CA GLY A 495 -9.94 20.21 7.94
C GLY A 495 -11.46 20.23 8.06
N VAL A 496 -12.18 20.06 6.95
CA VAL A 496 -13.64 20.00 6.93
C VAL A 496 -14.07 18.53 6.85
N GLU A 497 -14.56 17.98 7.95
CA GLU A 497 -15.15 16.63 7.97
C GLU A 497 -16.58 16.71 7.40
N VAL A 498 -16.81 16.05 6.26
CA VAL A 498 -18.12 15.98 5.61
C VAL A 498 -18.69 14.58 5.73
N ARG A 499 -19.89 14.49 6.27
CA ARG A 499 -20.73 13.29 6.21
C ARG A 499 -21.92 13.58 5.30
N TRP A 500 -21.80 13.21 4.03
CA TRP A 500 -22.81 13.53 3.01
C TRP A 500 -24.25 13.12 3.38
N ALA A 501 -24.42 12.10 4.21
CA ALA A 501 -25.74 11.66 4.71
C ALA A 501 -26.35 12.67 5.70
N ASP A 502 -25.51 13.36 6.48
CA ASP A 502 -25.91 14.29 7.54
C ASP A 502 -26.00 15.74 7.02
N GLU A 503 -25.62 15.98 5.77
CA GLU A 503 -25.48 17.30 5.15
C GLU A 503 -26.35 17.43 3.87
N PRO A 504 -27.71 17.37 3.98
CA PRO A 504 -28.60 17.27 2.82
C PRO A 504 -28.47 18.47 1.87
N THR A 505 -28.22 19.68 2.39
CA THR A 505 -28.04 20.88 1.55
C THR A 505 -26.74 20.80 0.75
N ALA A 506 -25.62 20.47 1.40
CA ALA A 506 -24.33 20.30 0.72
C ALA A 506 -24.41 19.18 -0.32
N ARG A 507 -25.07 18.08 0.03
CA ARG A 507 -25.33 16.95 -0.88
C ARG A 507 -26.15 17.39 -2.09
N ALA A 508 -27.23 18.13 -1.89
CA ALA A 508 -28.08 18.62 -2.97
C ALA A 508 -27.35 19.56 -3.94
N LEU A 509 -26.44 20.40 -3.44
CA LEU A 509 -25.59 21.25 -4.28
C LEU A 509 -24.55 20.45 -5.05
N LEU A 510 -23.91 19.48 -4.40
CA LEU A 510 -22.95 18.57 -5.04
C LEU A 510 -23.64 17.74 -6.14
N ASP A 511 -24.81 17.19 -5.88
CA ASP A 511 -25.54 16.37 -6.87
C ASP A 511 -25.90 17.19 -8.13
N ARG A 512 -26.22 18.48 -7.98
CA ARG A 512 -26.42 19.40 -9.11
C ARG A 512 -25.11 19.68 -9.86
N ALA A 513 -24.02 19.89 -9.13
CA ALA A 513 -22.71 20.11 -9.73
C ALA A 513 -22.21 18.89 -10.53
N LEU A 514 -22.56 17.68 -10.07
CA LEU A 514 -22.24 16.41 -10.72
C LEU A 514 -23.26 15.96 -11.77
N GLY A 515 -24.27 16.82 -12.12
CA GLY A 515 -25.26 16.52 -13.14
C GLY A 515 -26.26 15.40 -12.76
N ARG A 516 -26.39 15.08 -11.46
CA ARG A 516 -27.32 14.03 -10.97
C ARG A 516 -28.78 14.49 -10.91
N VAL A 517 -29.02 15.78 -11.04
CA VAL A 517 -30.38 16.38 -11.00
C VAL A 517 -30.61 17.14 -12.32
N PRO A 518 -30.93 16.41 -13.41
CA PRO A 518 -31.18 17.04 -14.70
C PRO A 518 -32.49 17.88 -14.63
N GLY A 519 -32.52 19.01 -15.33
CA GLY A 519 -33.68 19.89 -15.40
C GLY A 519 -33.93 20.76 -14.16
N SER A 520 -32.97 20.83 -13.22
CA SER A 520 -33.06 21.78 -12.09
C SER A 520 -32.85 23.21 -12.55
N ASP A 521 -33.66 24.15 -12.09
CA ASP A 521 -33.49 25.60 -12.33
C ASP A 521 -32.22 26.15 -11.66
N LEU A 522 -31.68 25.45 -10.65
CA LEU A 522 -30.44 25.80 -9.98
C LEU A 522 -29.28 24.96 -10.55
N ALA A 523 -28.39 25.61 -11.26
CA ALA A 523 -27.12 25.02 -11.71
C ALA A 523 -26.00 25.34 -10.74
N CYS A 524 -25.24 24.31 -10.33
CA CYS A 524 -24.01 24.44 -9.53
C CYS A 524 -22.80 24.09 -10.40
N ARG A 525 -21.69 24.81 -10.21
CA ARG A 525 -20.42 24.50 -10.88
C ARG A 525 -19.31 24.48 -9.86
N LEU A 526 -18.51 23.42 -9.89
CA LEU A 526 -17.26 23.31 -9.15
C LEU A 526 -16.10 23.71 -10.06
N ARG A 527 -15.05 24.26 -9.49
CA ARG A 527 -13.78 24.53 -10.20
C ARG A 527 -12.60 24.15 -9.33
N LEU A 528 -11.96 23.06 -9.68
CA LEU A 528 -10.73 22.62 -9.03
C LEU A 528 -9.53 23.40 -9.61
N ARG A 529 -8.70 23.98 -8.73
CA ARG A 529 -7.57 24.83 -9.14
C ARG A 529 -6.38 24.04 -9.69
N ARG A 530 -6.20 22.79 -9.23
CA ARG A 530 -5.08 21.94 -9.63
C ARG A 530 -5.52 20.88 -10.61
N PRO A 531 -4.62 20.47 -11.54
CA PRO A 531 -4.96 19.39 -12.47
C PRO A 531 -5.16 18.07 -11.74
N ILE A 532 -5.88 17.17 -12.40
CA ILE A 532 -6.01 15.76 -12.01
C ILE A 532 -5.08 14.96 -12.91
N VAL A 533 -4.20 14.17 -12.33
CA VAL A 533 -3.43 13.13 -13.03
C VAL A 533 -4.14 11.80 -12.79
N ALA A 534 -4.61 11.20 -13.87
CA ALA A 534 -5.36 9.95 -13.84
C ALA A 534 -4.45 8.80 -14.24
N ILE A 535 -4.36 7.79 -13.39
CA ILE A 535 -3.56 6.57 -13.61
C ILE A 535 -4.38 5.33 -13.28
N GLY A 536 -3.86 4.16 -13.66
CA GLY A 536 -4.54 2.89 -13.59
C GLY A 536 -5.21 2.50 -14.90
N ALA A 537 -5.44 1.20 -15.13
CA ALA A 537 -5.89 0.68 -16.41
C ALA A 537 -7.22 1.27 -16.93
N PRO A 538 -8.29 1.44 -16.10
CA PRO A 538 -9.54 2.01 -16.57
C PRO A 538 -9.62 3.55 -16.43
N ALA A 539 -8.54 4.23 -16.06
CA ALA A 539 -8.55 5.67 -15.73
C ALA A 539 -9.07 6.55 -16.88
N GLU A 540 -8.66 6.25 -18.12
CA GLU A 540 -9.07 6.99 -19.31
C GLU A 540 -10.60 6.95 -19.54
N ALA A 541 -11.25 5.86 -19.11
CA ALA A 541 -12.69 5.70 -19.31
C ALA A 541 -13.56 6.53 -18.36
N TYR A 542 -13.05 6.88 -17.16
CA TYR A 542 -13.85 7.46 -16.10
C TYR A 542 -13.38 8.84 -15.64
N ILE A 543 -12.06 9.04 -15.51
CA ILE A 543 -11.55 10.22 -14.80
C ILE A 543 -11.62 11.51 -15.63
N PRO A 544 -11.47 11.51 -16.97
CA PRO A 544 -11.72 12.71 -17.76
C PRO A 544 -13.12 13.29 -17.53
N ARG A 545 -14.14 12.43 -17.47
CA ARG A 545 -15.52 12.84 -17.18
C ARG A 545 -15.70 13.36 -15.75
N ALA A 546 -15.04 12.73 -14.78
CA ALA A 546 -15.01 13.23 -13.40
C ALA A 546 -14.35 14.62 -13.31
N ALA A 547 -13.28 14.86 -14.07
CA ALA A 547 -12.60 16.15 -14.14
C ALA A 547 -13.47 17.25 -14.78
N GLU A 548 -14.28 16.93 -15.80
CA GLU A 548 -15.26 17.86 -16.39
C GLU A 548 -16.25 18.37 -15.34
N TYR A 549 -16.81 17.50 -14.51
CA TYR A 549 -17.70 17.89 -13.41
C TYR A 549 -17.05 18.84 -12.41
N LEU A 550 -15.75 18.67 -12.20
CA LEU A 550 -14.97 19.48 -11.27
C LEU A 550 -14.33 20.71 -11.92
N GLY A 551 -14.60 20.96 -13.21
CA GLY A 551 -13.97 22.07 -13.95
C GLY A 551 -12.46 22.03 -13.90
N ALA A 552 -11.87 20.83 -13.91
CA ALA A 552 -10.43 20.58 -13.78
C ALA A 552 -9.81 20.13 -15.10
N ARG A 553 -8.52 20.46 -15.29
CA ARG A 553 -7.72 19.85 -16.34
C ARG A 553 -7.39 18.41 -15.96
N CYS A 554 -7.69 17.44 -16.81
CA CYS A 554 -7.27 16.06 -16.68
C CYS A 554 -6.03 15.78 -17.51
N VAL A 555 -5.09 15.01 -16.93
CA VAL A 555 -3.90 14.49 -17.61
C VAL A 555 -3.89 12.98 -17.42
N VAL A 556 -4.06 12.23 -18.50
CA VAL A 556 -3.83 10.78 -18.54
C VAL A 556 -2.48 10.58 -19.22
N PRO A 557 -1.40 10.29 -18.49
CA PRO A 557 -0.09 10.16 -19.10
C PRO A 557 0.02 8.85 -19.89
N PRO A 558 0.94 8.75 -20.87
CA PRO A 558 1.34 7.46 -21.43
C PRO A 558 1.78 6.51 -20.31
N HIS A 559 1.51 5.21 -20.46
CA HIS A 559 1.82 4.17 -19.47
C HIS A 559 1.11 4.35 -18.10
N ALA A 560 -0.02 5.07 -18.09
CA ALA A 560 -0.83 5.28 -16.89
C ALA A 560 -1.20 3.96 -16.19
N GLU A 561 -1.37 2.89 -16.95
CA GLU A 561 -1.76 1.56 -16.49
C GLU A 561 -0.69 0.81 -15.69
N VAL A 562 0.57 1.25 -15.74
CA VAL A 562 1.72 0.68 -15.00
C VAL A 562 2.46 1.74 -14.17
N ALA A 563 1.80 2.84 -13.86
CA ALA A 563 2.40 3.95 -13.12
C ALA A 563 3.00 3.53 -11.76
N ASN A 564 2.39 2.55 -11.09
CA ASN A 564 2.87 1.94 -9.85
C ASN A 564 4.23 1.23 -10.04
N ALA A 565 4.39 0.42 -11.09
CA ALA A 565 5.67 -0.22 -11.40
C ALA A 565 6.75 0.81 -11.80
N VAL A 566 6.38 1.83 -12.58
CA VAL A 566 7.29 2.96 -12.88
C VAL A 566 7.71 3.66 -11.59
N GLY A 567 6.77 3.97 -10.70
CA GLY A 567 7.03 4.61 -9.42
C GLY A 567 7.94 3.81 -8.49
N ALA A 568 7.94 2.48 -8.64
CA ALA A 568 8.80 1.59 -7.86
C ALA A 568 10.31 1.76 -8.17
N VAL A 569 10.69 2.45 -9.25
CA VAL A 569 12.12 2.64 -9.62
C VAL A 569 12.53 4.09 -9.76
N VAL A 570 11.59 5.04 -9.90
CA VAL A 570 11.94 6.46 -10.08
C VAL A 570 11.96 7.25 -8.78
N GLY A 571 11.71 6.60 -7.64
CA GLY A 571 11.82 7.18 -6.30
C GLY A 571 13.28 7.36 -5.87
N GLY A 572 13.51 8.28 -4.92
CA GLY A 572 14.79 8.45 -4.23
C GLY A 572 14.82 7.72 -2.89
N VAL A 573 16.00 7.55 -2.31
CA VAL A 573 16.16 7.12 -0.91
C VAL A 573 16.03 8.34 -0.02
N VAL A 574 15.08 8.33 0.94
CA VAL A 574 14.86 9.44 1.87
C VAL A 574 14.78 8.90 3.29
N LEU A 575 15.64 9.39 4.18
CA LEU A 575 15.55 9.10 5.61
C LEU A 575 15.38 10.39 6.39
N ARG A 576 14.54 10.36 7.42
CA ARG A 576 14.31 11.48 8.32
C ARG A 576 14.72 11.11 9.74
N ARG A 577 15.33 12.07 10.44
CA ARG A 577 15.67 11.95 11.86
C ARG A 577 15.25 13.21 12.57
N ARG A 578 14.44 13.06 13.64
CA ARG A 578 14.08 14.15 14.52
C ARG A 578 14.80 13.99 15.85
N VAL A 579 15.38 15.08 16.34
CA VAL A 579 15.96 15.19 17.66
C VAL A 579 15.35 16.38 18.39
N LEU A 580 15.28 16.29 19.70
CA LEU A 580 14.61 17.28 20.55
C LEU A 580 15.60 17.88 21.55
N ILE A 581 15.46 19.18 21.74
CA ILE A 581 16.13 19.93 22.83
C ILE A 581 15.04 20.40 23.78
N ARG A 582 15.15 20.05 25.07
CA ARG A 582 14.17 20.40 26.09
C ARG A 582 14.84 21.17 27.25
N PRO A 583 14.18 22.19 27.82
CA PRO A 583 14.68 22.86 29.01
C PRO A 583 14.60 21.93 30.23
N LEU A 584 15.66 21.90 31.03
CA LEU A 584 15.71 21.26 32.36
C LEU A 584 15.57 22.26 33.52
N GLY A 585 15.33 23.52 33.20
CA GLY A 585 15.22 24.64 34.11
C GLY A 585 15.60 25.95 33.42
N ALA A 586 16.01 26.95 34.17
CA ALA A 586 16.22 28.31 33.62
C ALA A 586 17.42 28.44 32.67
N LYS A 587 18.46 27.59 32.82
CA LYS A 587 19.72 27.72 32.08
C LYS A 587 20.32 26.37 31.63
N ARG A 588 19.58 25.28 31.72
CA ARG A 588 20.07 23.95 31.25
C ARG A 588 19.12 23.38 30.26
N PHE A 589 19.68 22.77 29.23
CA PHE A 589 18.94 22.18 28.10
C PHE A 589 19.44 20.76 27.86
N ARG A 590 18.53 19.84 27.62
CA ARG A 590 18.84 18.44 27.31
C ARG A 590 18.56 18.16 25.85
N LEU A 591 19.57 17.66 25.15
CA LEU A 591 19.51 17.18 23.80
C LEU A 591 19.26 15.65 23.84
N HIS A 592 18.21 15.20 23.17
CA HIS A 592 17.86 13.79 23.04
C HIS A 592 18.38 13.26 21.70
N LEU A 593 19.53 12.60 21.72
CA LEU A 593 20.13 11.93 20.58
C LEU A 593 19.69 10.46 20.52
N PRO A 594 19.79 9.78 19.34
CA PRO A 594 19.55 8.35 19.24
C PRO A 594 20.43 7.49 20.15
N GLU A 595 21.65 7.96 20.40
CA GLU A 595 22.67 7.27 21.21
C GLU A 595 22.50 7.51 22.72
N GLY A 596 21.76 8.55 23.12
CA GLY A 596 21.56 8.90 24.51
C GLY A 596 21.17 10.36 24.71
N VAL A 597 21.36 10.88 25.90
CA VAL A 597 21.03 12.26 26.28
C VAL A 597 22.29 13.03 26.66
N GLU A 598 22.39 14.28 26.23
CA GLU A 598 23.49 15.20 26.58
C GLU A 598 22.90 16.50 27.11
N GLU A 599 23.61 17.17 28.06
CA GLU A 599 23.16 18.41 28.70
C GLU A 599 24.06 19.60 28.34
N PHE A 600 23.43 20.76 28.15
CA PHE A 600 24.09 21.99 27.72
C PHE A 600 23.54 23.21 28.47
N ASP A 601 24.35 24.27 28.57
CA ASP A 601 23.97 25.53 29.19
C ASP A 601 23.27 26.49 28.21
N SER A 602 23.23 26.16 26.92
CA SER A 602 22.63 26.97 25.86
C SER A 602 21.95 26.10 24.81
N VAL A 603 20.80 26.56 24.29
CA VAL A 603 20.11 25.95 23.17
C VAL A 603 20.99 25.91 21.92
N GLU A 604 21.73 27.00 21.66
CA GLU A 604 22.57 27.13 20.48
C GLU A 604 23.74 26.12 20.50
N VAL A 605 24.33 25.87 21.67
CA VAL A 605 25.37 24.86 21.85
C VAL A 605 24.79 23.46 21.62
N ALA A 606 23.58 23.18 22.13
CA ALA A 606 22.88 21.92 21.90
C ALA A 606 22.52 21.73 20.43
N VAL A 607 22.12 22.79 19.72
CA VAL A 607 21.86 22.77 18.27
C VAL A 607 23.14 22.46 17.50
N ALA A 608 24.24 23.14 17.80
CA ALA A 608 25.54 22.90 17.16
C ALA A 608 26.01 21.44 17.35
N ARG A 609 25.84 20.92 18.58
CA ARG A 609 26.15 19.51 18.88
C ARG A 609 25.30 18.53 18.06
N ALA A 610 24.01 18.81 17.90
CA ALA A 610 23.13 17.99 17.07
C ALA A 610 23.53 18.04 15.58
N GLN A 611 23.95 19.22 15.09
CA GLN A 611 24.45 19.39 13.71
C GLN A 611 25.76 18.64 13.46
N GLU A 612 26.56 18.42 14.49
CA GLU A 612 27.78 17.61 14.41
C GLU A 612 27.47 16.11 14.51
N ALA A 613 26.63 15.69 15.48
CA ALA A 613 26.42 14.29 15.82
C ALA A 613 25.48 13.55 14.84
N VAL A 614 24.39 14.20 14.39
CA VAL A 614 23.34 13.49 13.64
C VAL A 614 23.71 13.21 12.17
N PRO A 615 24.31 14.14 11.40
CA PRO A 615 24.58 13.92 9.98
C PRO A 615 25.48 12.71 9.67
N PRO A 616 26.57 12.42 10.39
CA PRO A 616 27.39 11.24 10.12
C PRO A 616 26.60 9.93 10.27
N VAL A 617 25.83 9.81 11.35
CA VAL A 617 25.00 8.63 11.62
C VAL A 617 23.89 8.48 10.57
N LEU A 618 23.21 9.57 10.27
CA LEU A 618 22.12 9.56 9.28
C LEU A 618 22.63 9.25 7.86
N ARG A 619 23.83 9.74 7.51
CA ARG A 619 24.47 9.43 6.23
C ARG A 619 24.80 7.95 6.10
N GLU A 620 25.32 7.35 7.18
CA GLU A 620 25.62 5.92 7.20
C GLU A 620 24.33 5.07 7.11
N GLN A 621 23.28 5.46 7.85
CA GLN A 621 21.97 4.81 7.75
C GLN A 621 21.39 4.93 6.34
N ALA A 622 21.52 6.08 5.68
CA ALA A 622 21.08 6.27 4.31
C ALA A 622 21.85 5.37 3.31
N ARG A 623 23.16 5.19 3.51
CA ARG A 623 23.96 4.24 2.70
C ARG A 623 23.51 2.80 2.91
N GLN A 624 23.27 2.40 4.16
CA GLN A 624 22.73 1.07 4.47
C GLN A 624 21.34 0.86 3.86
N ALA A 625 20.53 1.92 3.80
CA ALA A 625 19.26 1.93 3.10
C ALA A 625 19.40 1.94 1.57
N GLY A 626 20.61 2.02 1.04
CA GLY A 626 20.91 1.95 -0.40
C GLY A 626 21.04 3.30 -1.09
N ALA A 627 21.28 4.39 -0.35
CA ALA A 627 21.54 5.69 -0.95
C ALA A 627 23.00 5.86 -1.39
N GLU A 628 23.18 6.47 -2.55
CA GLU A 628 24.44 7.04 -3.02
C GLU A 628 24.34 8.57 -3.03
N GLN A 629 25.48 9.27 -2.89
CA GLN A 629 25.56 10.73 -2.95
C GLN A 629 24.56 11.40 -1.99
N VAL A 630 24.67 11.07 -0.69
CA VAL A 630 23.72 11.52 0.33
C VAL A 630 23.91 12.99 0.66
N GLU A 631 22.88 13.79 0.41
CA GLU A 631 22.73 15.19 0.88
C GLU A 631 21.87 15.22 2.14
N ILE A 632 22.19 16.10 3.08
CA ILE A 632 21.46 16.22 4.35
C ILE A 632 21.08 17.67 4.57
N ASP A 633 19.77 17.91 4.66
CA ASP A 633 19.18 19.18 5.05
C ASP A 633 18.72 19.14 6.51
N MET A 634 18.69 20.31 7.17
CA MET A 634 18.19 20.46 8.53
C MET A 634 17.16 21.58 8.61
N ALA A 635 16.03 21.27 9.22
CA ALA A 635 15.03 22.25 9.63
C ALA A 635 14.99 22.38 11.15
N ARG A 636 14.91 23.64 11.66
CA ARG A 636 14.76 23.96 13.09
C ARG A 636 13.39 24.53 13.36
N ARG A 637 12.75 24.06 14.42
CA ARG A 637 11.46 24.56 14.90
C ARG A 637 11.48 24.79 16.40
N ASP A 638 11.48 26.08 16.83
CA ASP A 638 11.41 26.45 18.21
C ASP A 638 9.95 26.49 18.69
N GLN A 639 9.68 25.82 19.78
CA GLN A 639 8.37 25.76 20.43
C GLN A 639 8.34 26.75 21.58
N THR A 640 7.39 27.68 21.55
CA THR A 640 7.21 28.69 22.61
C THR A 640 5.73 28.83 22.95
N ALA A 641 5.40 29.11 24.22
CA ALA A 641 4.05 29.42 24.66
C ALA A 641 3.96 30.84 25.23
N PRO A 642 2.85 31.56 25.04
CA PRO A 642 2.64 32.86 25.69
C PRO A 642 2.44 32.67 27.19
N VAL A 643 2.95 33.63 27.99
CA VAL A 643 2.79 33.65 29.44
C VAL A 643 1.90 34.81 29.84
N GLY A 644 0.77 34.54 30.49
CA GLY A 644 -0.10 35.50 31.19
C GLY A 644 -0.57 36.70 30.36
N GLY A 645 -1.76 37.18 30.60
CA GLY A 645 -2.46 38.22 29.85
C GLY A 645 -1.65 39.48 29.48
N GLY A 646 -1.07 39.51 28.30
CA GLY A 646 -1.02 40.73 27.55
C GLY A 646 0.33 41.42 27.26
N TRP A 647 1.50 40.91 27.62
CA TRP A 647 2.75 41.61 27.36
C TRP A 647 3.83 40.79 26.63
N GLY A 648 3.51 40.08 25.58
CA GLY A 648 4.51 39.56 24.64
C GLY A 648 5.58 38.59 25.18
N ARG A 649 5.54 38.22 26.46
CA ARG A 649 6.48 37.26 27.05
C ARG A 649 6.11 35.85 26.60
N ARG A 650 7.08 35.14 25.98
CA ARG A 650 6.95 33.73 25.60
C ARG A 650 7.93 32.90 26.43
N ILE A 651 7.46 31.73 26.89
CA ILE A 651 8.32 30.71 27.49
C ILE A 651 8.77 29.78 26.41
N TYR A 652 10.05 29.46 26.39
CA TYR A 652 10.62 28.42 25.54
C TYR A 652 10.25 27.05 26.08
N LEU A 653 9.64 26.22 25.22
CA LEU A 653 9.19 24.85 25.52
C LEU A 653 10.15 23.81 24.98
N GLY A 654 10.94 24.13 23.96
CA GLY A 654 11.90 23.26 23.34
C GLY A 654 12.17 23.60 21.87
N THR A 655 13.15 22.91 21.29
CA THR A 655 13.50 22.96 19.88
C THR A 655 13.39 21.55 19.29
N GLU A 656 12.74 21.44 18.15
CA GLU A 656 12.75 20.26 17.30
C GLU A 656 13.67 20.51 16.11
N LEU A 657 14.64 19.63 15.91
CA LEU A 657 15.51 19.61 14.72
C LEU A 657 15.13 18.41 13.88
N GLU A 658 14.79 18.64 12.61
CA GLU A 658 14.52 17.61 11.64
C GLU A 658 15.64 17.56 10.61
N PHE A 659 16.35 16.44 10.54
CA PHE A 659 17.37 16.15 9.54
C PHE A 659 16.79 15.25 8.48
N ILE A 660 16.97 15.60 7.20
CA ILE A 660 16.46 14.84 6.05
C ILE A 660 17.66 14.48 5.17
N ALA A 661 17.96 13.20 5.08
CA ALA A 661 18.93 12.67 4.14
C ALA A 661 18.23 12.24 2.86
N VAL A 662 18.70 12.73 1.73
CA VAL A 662 18.21 12.39 0.38
C VAL A 662 19.38 11.86 -0.43
N GLY A 663 19.17 10.75 -1.13
CA GLY A 663 20.17 10.18 -2.02
C GLY A 663 19.54 9.44 -3.19
N ARG A 664 20.35 9.18 -4.21
CA ARG A 664 19.96 8.33 -5.33
C ARG A 664 20.05 6.86 -4.91
N PRO A 665 19.16 5.98 -5.39
CA PRO A 665 19.31 4.56 -5.16
C PRO A 665 20.60 4.03 -5.77
N SER A 666 21.29 3.12 -5.07
CA SER A 666 22.50 2.46 -5.60
C SER A 666 22.12 1.54 -6.76
N VAL A 667 22.86 1.67 -7.85
CA VAL A 667 22.70 0.84 -9.05
C VAL A 667 23.87 -0.15 -9.17
N GLY A 668 23.59 -1.37 -9.63
CA GLY A 668 24.63 -2.35 -9.93
C GLY A 668 25.49 -1.92 -11.11
N VAL A 669 26.76 -2.34 -11.13
CA VAL A 669 27.64 -2.11 -12.28
C VAL A 669 27.19 -3.03 -13.42
N THR A 670 26.54 -2.46 -14.44
CA THR A 670 26.23 -3.20 -15.68
C THR A 670 27.51 -3.48 -16.44
N LYS A 671 27.71 -4.72 -16.90
CA LYS A 671 28.87 -5.05 -17.74
C LYS A 671 28.79 -4.24 -19.03
N PRO A 672 29.86 -3.50 -19.43
CA PRO A 672 29.84 -2.71 -20.65
C PRO A 672 29.56 -3.63 -21.85
N GLN A 673 28.73 -3.16 -22.77
CA GLN A 673 28.49 -3.84 -24.04
C GLN A 673 29.82 -4.10 -24.73
N ARG A 674 30.24 -5.37 -24.84
CA ARG A 674 31.25 -5.74 -25.81
C ARG A 674 30.62 -5.56 -27.19
N HIS A 675 30.88 -4.42 -27.85
CA HIS A 675 30.62 -4.27 -29.26
C HIS A 675 31.31 -5.49 -29.94
N ARG A 676 30.50 -6.41 -30.45
CA ARG A 676 30.97 -7.34 -31.49
C ARG A 676 31.28 -6.48 -32.71
N GLY A 677 32.48 -5.91 -32.73
CA GLY A 677 33.03 -5.29 -33.91
C GLY A 677 33.08 -6.33 -35.00
N HIS A 678 32.54 -5.96 -36.14
CA HIS A 678 32.69 -6.66 -37.40
C HIS A 678 34.14 -7.19 -37.58
N ARG A 679 34.34 -8.46 -37.32
CA ARG A 679 35.46 -9.24 -37.81
C ARG A 679 34.94 -10.15 -38.91
N GLU A 680 34.54 -9.55 -39.99
CA GLU A 680 34.39 -10.17 -41.30
C GLU A 680 34.88 -9.14 -42.31
N ASN A 681 36.14 -9.27 -42.71
CA ASN A 681 36.75 -8.91 -43.98
C ASN A 681 38.26 -8.66 -43.82
N ARG A 682 39.02 -9.69 -43.46
CA ARG A 682 40.47 -9.74 -43.70
C ARG A 682 41.00 -11.18 -43.85
N GLU A 683 40.37 -11.94 -44.73
CA GLU A 683 40.90 -13.25 -45.14
C GLU A 683 40.69 -13.57 -46.63
N ILE A 684 40.52 -12.56 -47.47
CA ILE A 684 40.58 -12.73 -48.93
C ILE A 684 41.59 -11.71 -49.48
N LEU A 685 42.88 -11.92 -49.28
CA LEU A 685 43.99 -11.30 -50.02
C LEU A 685 45.35 -11.89 -49.54
N ARG A 686 45.47 -13.22 -49.58
CA ARG A 686 46.79 -13.93 -49.58
C ARG A 686 46.61 -15.32 -50.17
N LYS A 687 46.27 -15.38 -51.45
CA LYS A 687 46.54 -16.53 -52.33
C LYS A 687 46.41 -16.03 -53.77
N THR A 688 47.42 -15.31 -54.26
CA THR A 688 47.86 -15.23 -55.65
C THR A 688 49.13 -14.37 -55.65
N SER A 689 50.25 -14.99 -55.48
CA SER A 689 51.53 -14.86 -56.16
C SER A 689 52.46 -15.94 -55.63
#